data_133f46fb66c4be286b62355958c7cdf7
#
_entry.id   133f46fb66c4be286b62355958c7cdf7
#
_cell.length_a   1.000
_cell.length_b   1.000
_cell.length_c   1.000
_cell.angle_alpha   90.00
_cell.angle_beta   90.00
_cell.angle_gamma   90.00
#
_symmetry.space_group_name_H-M   'P 1'
#
loop_
_entity.id
_entity.type
_entity.pdbx_description
1 polymer ?
#
loop_
_entity_poly.entity_id
_entity_poly.type
_entity_poly.pdbx_seq_one_letter_code
_entity_poly.pdbx_strand_id
1 'polypeptide(L)'
;MKRTAVALSLLVFAACASAPPAVPPSRPPVVVPVTPPPPARSANGMTSVATVAKMIVEPRIRVGIVSDQTTVTFPRVAGGYYIVSDAGSAMIRRGFTMTAPVPDAPAHFAVQVSTVSDLPSANALAEKLRADTQQRADVLIDTGGTAYRIIAGDFATSNDAQPLRDQLTQRGYGTNLLIVKRPAEQAFDKKHQIADDEGERTTLDGESVLIMPVSADTLAIGDKVYRTAARVFINARGTYNVINELNMEDYLRGVVPAEMGPKIYDELEALKAQAIAARTYAVRNLGQFKREGYDICAGPACQAYDGISREEALTDRAVRETAGLVATYNGQPIDALYTATCGGETSDVGTMFPGRSEPYLKRVRCVEDEVLTIAGRVDSVILNDQQVNARLFAAIAGLPEAGASWSAHEVSQAVTAAMQKLHFDPRSSVAPASSRRGDVLTYLAAALDFDRYSTVVTMPEDRSYYFPQSAAKETTPYRAAAFLIKFGFLPAEGIDRVDMNAAMPREELYGLLGSWIRKHGVISDATGKILSVNGTVVTLKIDGKPTRFTLPVGTPIFRKINDRYQEYRSAPMTIGDRATVISEGGKTPVALVINAYLDGASFDRSSSFASWTRSFRADDLVVSINKRNPIHQLQGIRPLTIDASQRIAELEVTAEGGRTFVLKGLPVRWSLNVPDNLFVYEKTQDADGMDRYTFYGKGWGHGVGFCQVGAYGMATKGWTAQQILTHYYTGIEIVHQPILRGDAGSPVAPRQ
;
A
#
# COMPACT_ATOMS: atom_id res chain seq x y z
N MET A 1 56.22 -10.26 -36.64
CA MET A 1 56.58 -11.57 -36.05
C MET A 1 56.09 -11.65 -34.63
N LYS A 2 55.57 -12.79 -34.27
CA LYS A 2 54.94 -13.22 -33.02
C LYS A 2 53.45 -12.85 -32.88
N ARG A 3 52.64 -13.80 -33.32
CA ARG A 3 51.23 -14.01 -32.96
C ARG A 3 51.18 -14.50 -31.51
N THR A 4 50.30 -13.91 -30.70
CA THR A 4 49.90 -14.48 -29.42
C THR A 4 48.39 -14.66 -29.46
N ALA A 5 47.97 -15.92 -29.49
CA ALA A 5 46.58 -16.33 -29.40
C ALA A 5 46.08 -16.16 -27.95
N VAL A 6 44.95 -15.51 -27.77
CA VAL A 6 44.28 -15.46 -26.49
C VAL A 6 43.28 -16.62 -26.48
N ALA A 7 43.57 -17.61 -25.64
CA ALA A 7 42.69 -18.74 -25.37
C ALA A 7 41.52 -18.29 -24.48
N LEU A 8 40.31 -18.58 -24.91
CA LEU A 8 39.07 -18.43 -24.19
C LEU A 8 38.96 -19.57 -23.16
N SER A 9 39.24 -19.28 -21.89
CA SER A 9 39.03 -20.25 -20.80
C SER A 9 37.61 -20.23 -20.33
N LEU A 10 36.86 -21.28 -20.68
CA LEU A 10 35.61 -21.64 -20.03
C LEU A 10 35.90 -22.09 -18.59
N LEU A 11 35.51 -21.31 -17.61
CA LEU A 11 35.48 -21.72 -16.21
C LEU A 11 34.14 -22.43 -15.94
N VAL A 12 34.24 -23.77 -15.89
CA VAL A 12 33.21 -24.62 -15.33
C VAL A 12 33.30 -24.51 -13.81
N PHE A 13 32.26 -23.92 -13.19
CA PHE A 13 32.11 -23.95 -11.73
C PHE A 13 31.63 -25.35 -11.33
N ALA A 14 32.55 -26.17 -10.82
CA ALA A 14 32.22 -27.36 -10.07
C ALA A 14 31.70 -26.92 -8.69
N ALA A 15 30.41 -27.17 -8.43
CA ALA A 15 29.83 -27.02 -7.12
C ALA A 15 30.40 -28.08 -6.17
N CYS A 16 31.31 -27.69 -5.29
CA CYS A 16 31.64 -28.49 -4.11
C CYS A 16 30.48 -28.44 -3.14
N ALA A 17 29.68 -29.50 -3.09
CA ALA A 17 28.73 -29.72 -2.01
C ALA A 17 29.53 -30.03 -0.73
N SER A 18 29.67 -29.07 0.15
CA SER A 18 30.11 -29.31 1.53
C SER A 18 28.96 -29.96 2.29
N ALA A 19 29.21 -31.14 2.84
CA ALA A 19 28.30 -31.84 3.72
C ALA A 19 27.95 -30.96 4.95
N PRO A 20 26.69 -30.97 5.43
CA PRO A 20 26.34 -30.27 6.64
C PRO A 20 27.05 -30.90 7.85
N PRO A 21 27.39 -30.09 8.88
CA PRO A 21 28.00 -30.60 10.10
C PRO A 21 27.07 -31.59 10.79
N ALA A 22 27.65 -32.68 11.29
CA ALA A 22 26.94 -33.73 12.00
C ALA A 22 26.18 -33.16 13.21
N VAL A 23 24.89 -33.41 13.23
CA VAL A 23 24.01 -33.10 14.39
C VAL A 23 24.45 -34.02 15.54
N PRO A 24 24.71 -33.49 16.76
CA PRO A 24 24.97 -34.33 17.92
C PRO A 24 23.74 -35.20 18.23
N PRO A 25 23.90 -36.41 18.75
CA PRO A 25 22.79 -37.33 19.00
C PRO A 25 21.78 -36.71 19.98
N SER A 26 20.54 -36.65 19.56
CA SER A 26 19.41 -36.24 20.37
C SER A 26 19.29 -37.16 21.60
N ARG A 27 19.21 -36.56 22.79
CA ARG A 27 18.83 -37.30 24.03
C ARG A 27 17.48 -37.99 23.77
N PRO A 28 17.31 -39.23 24.26
CA PRO A 28 16.02 -39.89 24.16
C PRO A 28 14.94 -39.09 24.91
N PRO A 29 13.70 -39.03 24.36
CA PRO A 29 12.62 -38.32 25.01
C PRO A 29 12.36 -38.92 26.40
N VAL A 30 12.26 -38.05 27.38
CA VAL A 30 11.80 -38.45 28.72
C VAL A 30 10.33 -38.83 28.59
N VAL A 31 10.05 -40.14 28.69
CA VAL A 31 8.71 -40.69 28.76
C VAL A 31 8.10 -40.25 30.08
N VAL A 32 7.27 -39.22 30.07
CA VAL A 32 6.39 -38.93 31.17
C VAL A 32 5.31 -40.00 31.18
N PRO A 33 5.04 -40.71 32.30
CA PRO A 33 4.00 -41.72 32.34
C PRO A 33 2.66 -41.04 32.06
N VAL A 34 2.04 -41.39 30.91
CA VAL A 34 0.66 -41.05 30.61
C VAL A 34 -0.20 -41.92 31.55
N THR A 35 -0.84 -41.31 32.52
CA THR A 35 -1.91 -41.96 33.28
C THR A 35 -3.01 -42.37 32.27
N PRO A 36 -3.44 -43.66 32.26
CA PRO A 36 -4.49 -44.08 31.36
C PRO A 36 -5.78 -43.28 31.64
N PRO A 37 -6.53 -42.92 30.60
CA PRO A 37 -7.82 -42.26 30.80
C PRO A 37 -8.74 -43.16 31.61
N PRO A 38 -9.63 -42.61 32.48
CA PRO A 38 -10.57 -43.37 33.25
C PRO A 38 -11.47 -44.16 32.26
N PRO A 39 -11.94 -45.36 32.66
CA PRO A 39 -12.71 -46.23 31.75
C PRO A 39 -13.95 -45.52 31.26
N ALA A 40 -14.19 -45.65 29.96
CA ALA A 40 -15.38 -45.13 29.26
C ALA A 40 -16.64 -45.60 30.00
N ARG A 41 -17.40 -44.70 30.59
CA ARG A 41 -18.74 -44.99 31.08
C ARG A 41 -19.63 -45.21 29.86
N SER A 42 -20.39 -46.28 29.91
CA SER A 42 -21.33 -46.73 28.88
C SER A 42 -22.20 -45.58 28.38
N ALA A 43 -22.32 -45.51 27.08
CA ALA A 43 -23.17 -44.58 26.35
C ALA A 43 -24.64 -44.88 26.55
N ASN A 44 -25.22 -44.38 27.58
CA ASN A 44 -26.66 -44.15 27.71
C ASN A 44 -26.88 -42.88 28.53
N GLY A 45 -26.65 -41.76 27.93
CA GLY A 45 -26.93 -40.48 28.51
C GLY A 45 -26.84 -39.42 27.44
N MET A 46 -28.00 -38.96 26.97
CA MET A 46 -28.08 -37.70 26.23
C MET A 46 -27.41 -36.61 27.07
N THR A 47 -26.19 -36.23 26.66
CA THR A 47 -25.59 -35.05 27.21
C THR A 47 -26.44 -33.86 26.77
N SER A 48 -27.14 -33.23 27.71
CA SER A 48 -28.06 -32.14 27.39
C SER A 48 -27.26 -31.00 26.66
N VAL A 49 -27.93 -30.35 25.72
CA VAL A 49 -27.42 -29.18 24.99
C VAL A 49 -26.82 -28.13 25.95
N ALA A 50 -27.31 -28.02 27.17
CA ALA A 50 -26.78 -27.19 28.24
C ALA A 50 -25.36 -27.56 28.67
N THR A 51 -24.90 -28.82 28.55
CA THR A 51 -23.56 -29.26 28.91
C THR A 51 -22.56 -28.91 27.81
N VAL A 52 -22.95 -28.97 26.54
CA VAL A 52 -22.08 -28.55 25.42
C VAL A 52 -21.86 -27.03 25.44
N ALA A 53 -22.91 -26.25 25.76
CA ALA A 53 -22.81 -24.80 25.90
C ALA A 53 -21.89 -24.35 27.08
N LYS A 54 -21.70 -25.23 28.10
CA LYS A 54 -20.85 -24.97 29.27
C LYS A 54 -19.34 -25.20 29.02
N MET A 55 -18.98 -25.88 27.93
CA MET A 55 -17.57 -26.17 27.60
C MET A 55 -16.80 -25.00 26.98
N ILE A 56 -17.47 -23.91 26.65
CA ILE A 56 -16.82 -22.72 26.07
C ILE A 56 -16.79 -21.63 27.14
N VAL A 57 -15.69 -21.57 27.87
CA VAL A 57 -15.52 -20.72 29.09
C VAL A 57 -14.99 -19.32 28.75
N GLU A 58 -14.47 -19.11 27.55
CA GLU A 58 -13.88 -17.83 27.10
C GLU A 58 -14.87 -17.02 26.23
N PRO A 59 -14.69 -15.69 26.10
CA PRO A 59 -15.53 -14.90 25.24
C PRO A 59 -15.46 -15.42 23.81
N ARG A 60 -16.63 -15.68 23.25
CA ARG A 60 -16.77 -16.12 21.87
C ARG A 60 -16.72 -14.94 20.95
N ILE A 61 -16.01 -15.12 19.85
CA ILE A 61 -16.08 -14.23 18.69
C ILE A 61 -16.77 -14.94 17.52
N ARG A 62 -17.59 -14.23 16.80
CA ARG A 62 -18.29 -14.69 15.59
C ARG A 62 -17.61 -14.07 14.38
N VAL A 63 -16.96 -14.89 13.59
CA VAL A 63 -16.18 -14.45 12.42
C VAL A 63 -16.96 -14.80 11.16
N GLY A 64 -17.38 -13.80 10.38
CA GLY A 64 -18.05 -14.01 9.09
C GLY A 64 -17.04 -14.55 8.07
N ILE A 65 -17.23 -15.81 7.65
CA ILE A 65 -16.33 -16.51 6.71
C ILE A 65 -16.74 -16.29 5.27
N VAL A 66 -18.04 -16.54 5.01
CA VAL A 66 -18.63 -16.44 3.68
C VAL A 66 -20.01 -15.79 3.82
N SER A 67 -20.35 -14.91 2.90
CA SER A 67 -21.63 -14.20 2.89
C SER A 67 -22.43 -14.51 1.60
N ASP A 68 -23.74 -14.33 1.68
CA ASP A 68 -24.67 -14.40 0.55
C ASP A 68 -24.70 -15.74 -0.19
N GLN A 69 -24.59 -16.85 0.55
CA GLN A 69 -24.67 -18.19 -0.02
C GLN A 69 -26.12 -18.67 -0.13
N THR A 70 -26.49 -19.22 -1.26
CA THR A 70 -27.81 -19.90 -1.43
C THR A 70 -27.80 -21.32 -0.90
N THR A 71 -26.60 -21.95 -0.89
CA THR A 71 -26.39 -23.30 -0.36
C THR A 71 -25.06 -23.37 0.40
N VAL A 72 -25.05 -24.19 1.46
CA VAL A 72 -23.84 -24.47 2.25
C VAL A 72 -23.74 -25.98 2.47
N THR A 73 -22.59 -26.56 2.12
CA THR A 73 -22.37 -28.00 2.24
C THR A 73 -21.34 -28.30 3.33
N PHE A 74 -21.67 -29.27 4.18
CA PHE A 74 -20.79 -29.80 5.22
C PHE A 74 -20.44 -31.26 4.85
N PRO A 75 -19.14 -31.57 4.65
CA PRO A 75 -18.71 -32.92 4.26
C PRO A 75 -18.94 -33.93 5.40
N ARG A 76 -18.97 -35.22 5.06
CA ARG A 76 -19.05 -36.27 6.05
C ARG A 76 -17.85 -36.29 6.99
N VAL A 77 -18.09 -36.30 8.31
CA VAL A 77 -17.10 -36.45 9.36
C VAL A 77 -17.37 -37.60 10.29
N ALA A 78 -16.36 -38.08 11.00
CA ALA A 78 -16.51 -39.12 11.98
C ALA A 78 -17.48 -38.66 13.10
N GLY A 79 -18.47 -39.51 13.44
CA GLY A 79 -19.48 -39.20 14.45
C GLY A 79 -20.59 -38.25 13.97
N GLY A 80 -20.47 -37.56 12.84
CA GLY A 80 -21.44 -36.62 12.31
C GLY A 80 -21.41 -35.24 13.00
N TYR A 81 -22.57 -34.56 12.94
CA TYR A 81 -22.73 -33.20 13.44
C TYR A 81 -23.93 -33.07 14.38
N TYR A 82 -23.75 -32.32 15.47
CA TYR A 82 -24.87 -31.72 16.19
C TYR A 82 -25.24 -30.41 15.55
N ILE A 83 -26.55 -30.26 15.29
CA ILE A 83 -27.13 -29.06 14.72
C ILE A 83 -28.13 -28.52 15.72
N VAL A 84 -27.99 -27.26 16.12
CA VAL A 84 -28.82 -26.63 17.15
C VAL A 84 -29.33 -25.29 16.64
N SER A 85 -30.66 -25.10 16.70
CA SER A 85 -31.34 -23.82 16.51
C SER A 85 -32.05 -23.39 17.78
N ASP A 86 -32.63 -22.20 17.79
CA ASP A 86 -33.46 -21.72 18.91
C ASP A 86 -34.72 -22.57 19.09
N ALA A 87 -35.21 -23.22 18.04
CA ALA A 87 -36.44 -24.00 18.01
C ALA A 87 -36.23 -25.51 18.19
N GLY A 88 -34.99 -26.00 18.11
CA GLY A 88 -34.73 -27.42 18.24
C GLY A 88 -33.31 -27.84 17.92
N SER A 89 -33.07 -29.15 17.97
CA SER A 89 -31.76 -29.73 17.64
C SER A 89 -31.93 -31.02 16.84
N ALA A 90 -30.92 -31.32 16.00
CA ALA A 90 -30.83 -32.55 15.23
C ALA A 90 -29.41 -33.11 15.30
N MET A 91 -29.27 -34.42 15.09
CA MET A 91 -27.98 -35.07 14.90
C MET A 91 -27.95 -35.69 13.50
N ILE A 92 -27.02 -35.21 12.68
CA ILE A 92 -26.82 -35.73 11.31
C ILE A 92 -25.49 -36.49 11.28
N ARG A 93 -25.53 -37.77 10.96
CA ARG A 93 -24.36 -38.68 10.93
C ARG A 93 -23.61 -38.69 9.61
N ARG A 94 -24.12 -37.95 8.63
CA ARG A 94 -23.64 -37.90 7.25
C ARG A 94 -23.21 -36.51 6.87
N GLY A 95 -22.63 -36.32 5.68
CA GLY A 95 -22.51 -35.03 5.04
C GLY A 95 -23.91 -34.48 4.70
N PHE A 96 -24.07 -33.20 4.64
CA PHE A 96 -25.35 -32.57 4.33
C PHE A 96 -25.20 -31.22 3.67
N THR A 97 -26.21 -30.79 2.96
CA THR A 97 -26.35 -29.48 2.35
C THR A 97 -27.53 -28.74 2.93
N MET A 98 -27.29 -27.48 3.27
CA MET A 98 -28.35 -26.55 3.68
C MET A 98 -28.72 -25.66 2.50
N THR A 99 -29.99 -25.42 2.27
CA THR A 99 -30.50 -24.52 1.23
C THR A 99 -31.26 -23.36 1.89
N ALA A 100 -30.87 -22.14 1.49
CA ALA A 100 -31.45 -20.90 2.01
C ALA A 100 -32.85 -20.65 1.45
N PRO A 101 -33.74 -19.98 2.21
CA PRO A 101 -35.08 -19.63 1.75
C PRO A 101 -35.09 -18.43 0.81
N VAL A 102 -34.29 -18.46 -0.27
CA VAL A 102 -34.18 -17.34 -1.22
C VAL A 102 -35.57 -17.08 -1.87
N PRO A 103 -36.12 -15.87 -1.77
CA PRO A 103 -37.36 -15.55 -2.48
C PRO A 103 -37.09 -15.18 -3.94
N ASP A 104 -38.05 -15.41 -4.76
CA ASP A 104 -38.23 -14.86 -6.11
C ASP A 104 -38.67 -13.38 -6.01
N ALA A 105 -37.87 -12.52 -5.42
CA ALA A 105 -38.27 -11.15 -5.19
C ALA A 105 -37.65 -10.21 -6.27
N PRO A 106 -38.44 -9.27 -6.79
CA PRO A 106 -37.91 -8.27 -7.72
C PRO A 106 -36.79 -7.43 -7.07
N ALA A 107 -35.75 -7.14 -7.83
CA ALA A 107 -34.67 -6.29 -7.35
C ALA A 107 -35.19 -4.86 -7.09
N HIS A 108 -34.92 -4.33 -5.92
CA HIS A 108 -35.14 -2.92 -5.60
C HIS A 108 -33.94 -2.07 -6.00
N PHE A 109 -34.09 -0.74 -5.98
CA PHE A 109 -33.08 0.22 -6.38
C PHE A 109 -32.82 1.22 -5.26
N ALA A 110 -31.58 1.66 -5.15
CA ALA A 110 -31.13 2.69 -4.21
C ALA A 110 -30.08 3.59 -4.86
N VAL A 111 -29.82 4.74 -4.26
CA VAL A 111 -28.76 5.65 -4.67
C VAL A 111 -27.49 5.34 -3.87
N GLN A 112 -26.43 4.93 -4.52
CA GLN A 112 -25.11 4.82 -3.89
C GLN A 112 -24.50 6.21 -3.76
N VAL A 113 -24.27 6.62 -2.51
CA VAL A 113 -23.83 7.97 -2.16
C VAL A 113 -22.31 8.04 -2.02
N SER A 114 -21.70 7.03 -1.44
CA SER A 114 -20.27 7.00 -1.22
C SER A 114 -19.75 5.58 -1.04
N THR A 115 -18.42 5.46 -1.11
CA THR A 115 -17.68 4.27 -0.69
C THR A 115 -16.56 4.72 0.22
N VAL A 116 -16.51 4.20 1.43
CA VAL A 116 -15.51 4.56 2.45
C VAL A 116 -14.77 3.31 2.92
N SER A 117 -13.62 3.52 3.56
CA SER A 117 -12.70 2.47 3.94
C SER A 117 -12.94 1.89 5.33
N ASP A 118 -13.75 2.56 6.15
CA ASP A 118 -14.01 2.14 7.52
C ASP A 118 -15.50 2.23 7.86
N LEU A 119 -15.94 1.34 8.74
CA LEU A 119 -17.33 1.24 9.13
C LEU A 119 -17.82 2.42 9.98
N PRO A 120 -17.05 3.00 10.93
CA PRO A 120 -17.48 4.17 11.66
C PRO A 120 -17.86 5.34 10.73
N SER A 121 -17.03 5.66 9.75
CA SER A 121 -17.32 6.69 8.74
C SER A 121 -18.54 6.34 7.88
N ALA A 122 -18.68 5.05 7.52
CA ALA A 122 -19.83 4.58 6.76
C ALA A 122 -21.14 4.75 7.56
N ASN A 123 -21.15 4.35 8.83
CA ASN A 123 -22.31 4.47 9.71
C ASN A 123 -22.67 5.93 9.96
N ALA A 124 -21.70 6.79 10.24
CA ALA A 124 -21.93 8.24 10.44
C ALA A 124 -22.58 8.88 9.19
N LEU A 125 -22.09 8.51 7.98
CA LEU A 125 -22.68 9.00 6.74
C LEU A 125 -24.09 8.45 6.52
N ALA A 126 -24.35 7.18 6.82
CA ALA A 126 -25.67 6.58 6.70
C ALA A 126 -26.67 7.23 7.67
N GLU A 127 -26.27 7.52 8.91
CA GLU A 127 -27.11 8.26 9.89
C GLU A 127 -27.42 9.68 9.41
N LYS A 128 -26.41 10.39 8.91
CA LYS A 128 -26.61 11.72 8.33
C LYS A 128 -27.58 11.67 7.14
N LEU A 129 -27.45 10.70 6.26
CA LEU A 129 -28.37 10.53 5.12
C LEU A 129 -29.80 10.25 5.56
N ARG A 130 -30.02 9.42 6.60
CA ARG A 130 -31.35 9.19 7.17
C ARG A 130 -31.95 10.47 7.72
N ALA A 131 -31.16 11.26 8.45
CA ALA A 131 -31.60 12.56 9.00
C ALA A 131 -31.96 13.55 7.90
N ASP A 132 -31.10 13.68 6.88
CA ASP A 132 -31.26 14.69 5.84
C ASP A 132 -32.34 14.37 4.80
N THR A 133 -32.61 13.09 4.56
CA THR A 133 -33.52 12.65 3.47
C THR A 133 -34.80 12.01 3.97
N GLN A 134 -34.87 11.62 5.25
CA GLN A 134 -35.92 10.77 5.83
C GLN A 134 -36.11 9.45 5.08
N GLN A 135 -35.09 9.05 4.33
CA GLN A 135 -35.05 7.81 3.59
C GLN A 135 -34.19 6.77 4.32
N ARG A 136 -34.44 5.51 4.04
CA ARG A 136 -33.58 4.44 4.48
C ARG A 136 -32.17 4.64 3.92
N ALA A 137 -31.15 4.43 4.74
CA ALA A 137 -29.77 4.38 4.29
C ALA A 137 -29.05 3.20 4.95
N ASP A 138 -28.32 2.42 4.16
CA ASP A 138 -27.61 1.23 4.62
C ASP A 138 -26.16 1.25 4.20
N VAL A 139 -25.36 0.54 4.99
CA VAL A 139 -23.96 0.29 4.73
C VAL A 139 -23.80 -1.13 4.24
N LEU A 140 -23.25 -1.31 3.05
CA LEU A 140 -22.97 -2.62 2.44
C LEU A 140 -21.46 -2.79 2.31
N ILE A 141 -20.94 -3.99 2.59
CA ILE A 141 -19.55 -4.33 2.28
C ILE A 141 -19.46 -4.56 0.77
N ASP A 142 -18.39 -4.08 0.12
CA ASP A 142 -18.16 -4.39 -1.29
C ASP A 142 -17.81 -5.87 -1.48
N THR A 143 -17.96 -6.36 -2.72
CA THR A 143 -17.73 -7.77 -3.06
C THR A 143 -16.29 -8.26 -2.81
N GLY A 144 -15.34 -7.35 -2.60
CA GLY A 144 -13.96 -7.65 -2.25
C GLY A 144 -13.67 -7.59 -0.76
N GLY A 145 -14.65 -7.24 0.09
CA GLY A 145 -14.47 -7.08 1.53
C GLY A 145 -13.49 -5.96 1.91
N THR A 146 -13.25 -4.99 1.03
CA THR A 146 -12.21 -3.97 1.20
C THR A 146 -12.75 -2.57 1.50
N ALA A 147 -14.06 -2.35 1.30
CA ALA A 147 -14.68 -1.05 1.48
C ALA A 147 -16.17 -1.16 1.81
N TYR A 148 -16.73 -0.08 2.35
CA TYR A 148 -18.13 0.05 2.73
C TYR A 148 -18.83 0.98 1.76
N ARG A 149 -19.86 0.47 1.05
CA ARG A 149 -20.73 1.26 0.18
C ARG A 149 -21.92 1.77 0.98
N ILE A 150 -22.20 3.03 0.90
CA ILE A 150 -23.36 3.66 1.54
C ILE A 150 -24.42 3.90 0.48
N ILE A 151 -25.60 3.30 0.66
CA ILE A 151 -26.73 3.42 -0.24
C ILE A 151 -27.93 4.04 0.48
N ALA A 152 -28.69 4.87 -0.23
CA ALA A 152 -29.88 5.54 0.29
C ALA A 152 -31.11 5.27 -0.58
N GLY A 153 -32.27 5.14 0.06
CA GLY A 153 -33.55 4.86 -0.61
C GLY A 153 -33.85 3.36 -0.78
N ASP A 154 -35.10 3.05 -1.11
CA ASP A 154 -35.61 1.72 -1.39
C ASP A 154 -36.76 1.84 -2.40
N PHE A 155 -36.48 1.61 -3.69
CA PHE A 155 -37.38 1.94 -4.79
C PHE A 155 -37.63 0.70 -5.66
N ALA A 156 -38.85 0.54 -6.15
CA ALA A 156 -39.22 -0.56 -7.02
C ALA A 156 -38.57 -0.49 -8.41
N THR A 157 -38.31 0.71 -8.92
CA THR A 157 -37.65 0.89 -10.22
C THR A 157 -36.49 1.87 -10.12
N SER A 158 -35.57 1.81 -11.08
CA SER A 158 -34.47 2.77 -11.16
C SER A 158 -34.93 4.22 -11.43
N ASN A 159 -36.09 4.38 -12.09
CA ASN A 159 -36.67 5.70 -12.34
C ASN A 159 -37.20 6.34 -11.06
N ASP A 160 -37.77 5.55 -10.14
CA ASP A 160 -38.27 6.05 -8.85
C ASP A 160 -37.11 6.50 -7.94
N ALA A 161 -35.90 6.03 -8.16
CA ALA A 161 -34.70 6.47 -7.44
C ALA A 161 -34.10 7.79 -7.94
N GLN A 162 -34.47 8.25 -9.14
CA GLN A 162 -33.93 9.47 -9.75
C GLN A 162 -34.16 10.74 -8.89
N PRO A 163 -35.37 10.98 -8.35
CA PRO A 163 -35.64 12.17 -7.54
C PRO A 163 -34.73 12.24 -6.29
N LEU A 164 -34.51 11.10 -5.62
CA LEU A 164 -33.58 11.05 -4.49
C LEU A 164 -32.14 11.34 -4.92
N ARG A 165 -31.68 10.81 -6.03
CA ARG A 165 -30.35 11.10 -6.58
C ARG A 165 -30.17 12.59 -6.81
N ASP A 166 -31.15 13.23 -7.45
CA ASP A 166 -31.10 14.65 -7.77
C ASP A 166 -31.16 15.51 -6.51
N GLN A 167 -32.00 15.14 -5.53
CA GLN A 167 -32.03 15.78 -4.21
C GLN A 167 -30.68 15.69 -3.48
N LEU A 168 -30.05 14.52 -3.48
CA LEU A 168 -28.73 14.32 -2.84
C LEU A 168 -27.63 15.11 -3.54
N THR A 169 -27.69 15.19 -4.87
CA THR A 169 -26.79 16.04 -5.66
C THR A 169 -26.93 17.52 -5.31
N GLN A 170 -28.16 18.04 -5.22
CA GLN A 170 -28.44 19.42 -4.81
C GLN A 170 -27.98 19.72 -3.38
N ARG A 171 -28.03 18.74 -2.48
CA ARG A 171 -27.55 18.87 -1.09
C ARG A 171 -26.04 18.69 -0.94
N GLY A 172 -25.29 18.53 -2.04
CA GLY A 172 -23.83 18.46 -2.02
C GLY A 172 -23.24 17.11 -1.64
N TYR A 173 -24.02 16.03 -1.68
CA TYR A 173 -23.52 14.68 -1.41
C TYR A 173 -22.65 14.12 -2.54
N GLY A 174 -22.68 14.71 -3.73
CA GLY A 174 -21.87 14.36 -4.88
C GLY A 174 -22.62 14.56 -6.19
N THR A 175 -21.89 14.73 -7.29
CA THR A 175 -22.46 14.92 -8.64
C THR A 175 -22.57 13.61 -9.42
N ASN A 176 -21.92 12.52 -8.97
CA ASN A 176 -21.83 11.24 -9.65
C ASN A 176 -22.48 10.10 -8.86
N LEU A 177 -23.65 10.37 -8.29
CA LEU A 177 -24.38 9.38 -7.54
C LEU A 177 -24.94 8.28 -8.46
N LEU A 178 -24.70 7.01 -8.12
CA LEU A 178 -25.11 5.86 -8.91
C LEU A 178 -26.45 5.31 -8.39
N ILE A 179 -27.35 4.96 -9.32
CA ILE A 179 -28.50 4.14 -8.97
C ILE A 179 -28.05 2.67 -9.09
N VAL A 180 -28.10 1.94 -7.97
CA VAL A 180 -27.64 0.56 -7.85
C VAL A 180 -28.79 -0.37 -7.48
N LYS A 181 -28.68 -1.64 -7.88
CA LYS A 181 -29.60 -2.66 -7.39
C LYS A 181 -29.38 -2.88 -5.90
N ARG A 182 -30.47 -2.91 -5.16
CA ARG A 182 -30.54 -3.22 -3.74
C ARG A 182 -31.23 -4.56 -3.58
N PRO A 183 -30.69 -5.48 -2.76
CA PRO A 183 -31.44 -6.68 -2.39
C PRO A 183 -32.73 -6.28 -1.66
N ALA A 184 -33.87 -6.86 -2.08
CA ALA A 184 -35.12 -6.66 -1.39
C ALA A 184 -35.04 -7.28 0.01
N GLU A 185 -35.39 -6.52 1.05
CA GLU A 185 -35.65 -7.08 2.37
C GLU A 185 -37.11 -7.57 2.42
N GLN A 186 -37.28 -8.86 2.44
CA GLN A 186 -38.60 -9.48 2.67
C GLN A 186 -38.56 -10.22 4.01
N ALA A 187 -39.77 -10.40 4.60
CA ALA A 187 -39.95 -11.32 5.70
C ALA A 187 -39.78 -12.74 5.14
N PHE A 188 -38.66 -13.38 5.44
CA PHE A 188 -38.42 -14.76 5.09
C PHE A 188 -39.01 -15.69 6.16
N ASP A 189 -39.47 -16.85 5.72
CA ASP A 189 -39.70 -17.96 6.60
C ASP A 189 -38.33 -18.40 7.14
N LYS A 190 -38.07 -18.18 8.43
CA LYS A 190 -36.79 -18.49 9.07
C LYS A 190 -36.63 -20.00 9.25
N LYS A 191 -36.58 -20.71 8.12
CA LYS A 191 -36.47 -22.18 8.03
C LYS A 191 -35.26 -22.60 7.25
N HIS A 192 -34.47 -23.46 7.84
CA HIS A 192 -33.31 -24.06 7.20
C HIS A 192 -33.71 -25.42 6.61
N GLN A 193 -33.67 -25.54 5.28
CA GLN A 193 -33.83 -26.82 4.61
C GLN A 193 -32.54 -27.58 4.59
N ILE A 194 -32.50 -28.78 5.10
CA ILE A 194 -31.29 -29.61 5.21
C ILE A 194 -31.58 -30.93 4.48
N ALA A 195 -30.67 -31.30 3.57
CA ALA A 195 -30.67 -32.57 2.87
C ALA A 195 -29.35 -33.30 3.10
N ASP A 196 -29.38 -34.54 3.57
CA ASP A 196 -28.15 -35.32 3.71
C ASP A 196 -27.68 -35.96 2.39
N ASP A 197 -26.51 -36.62 2.40
CA ASP A 197 -25.91 -37.25 1.22
C ASP A 197 -26.75 -38.43 0.64
N GLU A 198 -27.73 -38.95 1.38
CA GLU A 198 -28.64 -39.99 0.92
C GLU A 198 -30.00 -39.41 0.52
N GLY A 199 -30.19 -38.10 0.61
CA GLY A 199 -31.41 -37.41 0.18
C GLY A 199 -32.49 -37.33 1.25
N GLU A 200 -32.21 -37.74 2.50
CA GLU A 200 -33.13 -37.51 3.62
C GLU A 200 -33.18 -36.01 3.92
N ARG A 201 -34.41 -35.52 4.09
CA ARG A 201 -34.67 -34.08 4.28
C ARG A 201 -35.21 -33.78 5.66
N THR A 202 -34.70 -32.72 6.27
CA THR A 202 -35.26 -32.20 7.51
C THR A 202 -35.31 -30.68 7.45
N THR A 203 -36.10 -30.07 8.30
CA THR A 203 -36.24 -28.62 8.40
C THR A 203 -36.03 -28.20 9.85
N LEU A 204 -35.23 -27.16 10.08
CA LEU A 204 -35.07 -26.53 11.39
C LEU A 204 -35.52 -25.08 11.32
N ASP A 205 -36.35 -24.70 12.27
CA ASP A 205 -36.81 -23.31 12.42
C ASP A 205 -35.73 -22.49 13.19
N GLY A 206 -35.65 -21.23 12.89
CA GLY A 206 -34.76 -20.29 13.59
C GLY A 206 -34.03 -19.33 12.64
N GLU A 207 -33.52 -18.24 13.19
CA GLU A 207 -32.74 -17.27 12.42
C GLU A 207 -31.33 -17.79 12.08
N SER A 208 -30.82 -18.67 12.95
CA SER A 208 -29.49 -19.28 12.77
C SER A 208 -29.44 -20.70 13.31
N VAL A 209 -28.53 -21.47 12.76
CA VAL A 209 -28.23 -22.84 13.17
C VAL A 209 -26.75 -22.96 13.50
N LEU A 210 -26.46 -23.48 14.71
CA LEU A 210 -25.10 -23.80 15.13
C LEU A 210 -24.78 -25.26 14.77
N ILE A 211 -23.68 -25.48 14.09
CA ILE A 211 -23.22 -26.77 13.59
C ILE A 211 -21.90 -27.11 14.26
N MET A 212 -21.89 -28.25 14.96
CA MET A 212 -20.72 -28.72 15.72
C MET A 212 -20.38 -30.15 15.32
N PRO A 213 -19.17 -30.49 14.95
CA PRO A 213 -18.76 -31.87 14.76
C PRO A 213 -18.78 -32.63 16.08
N VAL A 214 -19.19 -33.89 16.06
CA VAL A 214 -19.37 -34.72 17.29
C VAL A 214 -18.03 -35.24 17.81
N SER A 215 -17.15 -35.63 16.92
CA SER A 215 -15.89 -36.35 17.27
C SER A 215 -14.61 -35.57 16.90
N ALA A 216 -14.74 -34.30 16.59
CA ALA A 216 -13.61 -33.46 16.21
C ALA A 216 -13.78 -32.03 16.76
N ASP A 217 -12.67 -31.35 17.00
CA ASP A 217 -12.65 -29.96 17.39
C ASP A 217 -12.60 -28.99 16.21
N THR A 218 -12.69 -29.53 14.98
CA THR A 218 -12.56 -28.78 13.74
C THR A 218 -13.57 -29.23 12.70
N LEU A 219 -13.98 -28.31 11.83
CA LEU A 219 -14.88 -28.55 10.71
C LEU A 219 -14.38 -27.87 9.43
N ALA A 220 -14.70 -28.47 8.28
CA ALA A 220 -14.41 -27.88 6.98
C ALA A 220 -15.55 -26.97 6.52
N ILE A 221 -15.19 -25.80 5.97
CA ILE A 221 -16.09 -24.87 5.29
C ILE A 221 -15.41 -24.48 3.98
N GLY A 222 -15.94 -24.94 2.87
CA GLY A 222 -15.25 -24.84 1.57
C GLY A 222 -13.94 -25.63 1.58
N ASP A 223 -12.86 -24.99 1.18
CA ASP A 223 -11.49 -25.56 1.11
C ASP A 223 -10.68 -25.36 2.40
N LYS A 224 -11.25 -24.69 3.41
CA LYS A 224 -10.57 -24.35 4.66
C LYS A 224 -11.14 -25.11 5.85
N VAL A 225 -10.30 -25.29 6.86
CA VAL A 225 -10.67 -25.97 8.12
C VAL A 225 -10.64 -24.95 9.26
N TYR A 226 -11.69 -24.99 10.08
CA TYR A 226 -11.92 -24.05 11.18
C TYR A 226 -12.10 -24.79 12.51
N ARG A 227 -11.81 -24.11 13.63
CA ARG A 227 -12.00 -24.64 14.98
C ARG A 227 -13.44 -24.52 15.42
N THR A 228 -13.85 -25.38 16.31
CA THR A 228 -15.04 -25.38 17.16
C THR A 228 -16.36 -25.57 16.40
N ALA A 229 -16.95 -24.50 15.85
CA ALA A 229 -18.30 -24.55 15.32
C ALA A 229 -18.51 -23.60 14.15
N ALA A 230 -19.47 -23.93 13.29
CA ALA A 230 -20.01 -23.04 12.29
C ALA A 230 -21.43 -22.62 12.66
N ARG A 231 -21.74 -21.34 12.53
CA ARG A 231 -23.10 -20.82 12.57
C ARG A 231 -23.54 -20.45 11.16
N VAL A 232 -24.65 -20.98 10.71
CA VAL A 232 -25.29 -20.59 9.45
C VAL A 232 -26.46 -19.67 9.79
N PHE A 233 -26.37 -18.41 9.35
CA PHE A 233 -27.30 -17.33 9.66
C PHE A 233 -28.06 -16.91 8.40
N ILE A 234 -29.37 -16.79 8.48
CA ILE A 234 -30.22 -16.25 7.40
C ILE A 234 -30.13 -14.72 7.50
N ASN A 235 -29.47 -14.09 6.53
CA ASN A 235 -29.33 -12.64 6.48
C ASN A 235 -30.62 -11.97 5.94
N ALA A 236 -30.66 -10.63 5.96
CA ALA A 236 -31.81 -9.86 5.51
C ALA A 236 -32.15 -10.05 4.00
N ARG A 237 -31.29 -10.70 3.25
CA ARG A 237 -31.46 -11.01 1.82
C ARG A 237 -32.04 -12.42 1.58
N GLY A 238 -32.28 -13.17 2.65
CA GLY A 238 -32.78 -14.56 2.59
C GLY A 238 -31.71 -15.57 2.19
N THR A 239 -30.45 -15.17 2.15
CA THR A 239 -29.27 -16.00 1.89
C THR A 239 -28.53 -16.33 3.18
N TYR A 240 -27.59 -17.25 3.11
CA TYR A 240 -26.76 -17.63 4.26
C TYR A 240 -25.48 -16.79 4.38
N ASN A 241 -25.22 -16.34 5.60
CA ASN A 241 -23.88 -16.02 6.06
C ASN A 241 -23.34 -17.21 6.88
N VAL A 242 -22.14 -17.66 6.55
CA VAL A 242 -21.45 -18.73 7.28
C VAL A 242 -20.43 -18.11 8.20
N ILE A 243 -20.52 -18.44 9.47
CA ILE A 243 -19.82 -17.78 10.57
C ILE A 243 -19.04 -18.84 11.35
N ASN A 244 -17.76 -18.63 11.57
CA ASN A 244 -17.01 -19.44 12.53
C ASN A 244 -17.20 -18.85 13.93
N GLU A 245 -17.66 -19.66 14.87
CA GLU A 245 -17.88 -19.26 16.25
C GLU A 245 -16.91 -20.00 17.16
N LEU A 246 -15.98 -19.25 17.77
CA LEU A 246 -14.85 -19.80 18.54
C LEU A 246 -14.41 -18.85 19.65
N ASN A 247 -13.44 -19.28 20.48
CA ASN A 247 -12.84 -18.45 21.49
C ASN A 247 -11.90 -17.41 20.89
N MET A 248 -11.72 -16.27 21.57
CA MET A 248 -10.85 -15.15 21.11
C MET A 248 -9.41 -15.62 20.89
N GLU A 249 -8.84 -16.38 21.80
CA GLU A 249 -7.45 -16.84 21.67
C GLU A 249 -7.29 -17.85 20.50
N ASP A 250 -8.23 -18.73 20.29
CA ASP A 250 -8.26 -19.62 19.10
C ASP A 250 -8.43 -18.86 17.79
N TYR A 251 -9.22 -17.79 17.79
CA TYR A 251 -9.31 -16.87 16.64
C TYR A 251 -7.95 -16.25 16.30
N LEU A 252 -7.25 -15.74 17.33
CA LEU A 252 -5.95 -15.09 17.15
C LEU A 252 -4.86 -16.04 16.64
N ARG A 253 -4.94 -17.33 16.94
CA ARG A 253 -4.02 -18.35 16.37
C ARG A 253 -4.13 -18.44 14.85
N GLY A 254 -5.32 -18.18 14.29
CA GLY A 254 -5.53 -18.09 12.85
C GLY A 254 -5.21 -16.71 12.25
N VAL A 255 -5.36 -15.63 13.03
CA VAL A 255 -5.13 -14.24 12.58
C VAL A 255 -3.65 -13.89 12.55
N VAL A 256 -2.91 -14.10 13.66
CA VAL A 256 -1.52 -13.63 13.78
C VAL A 256 -0.64 -14.18 12.65
N PRO A 257 -0.66 -15.47 12.31
CA PRO A 257 0.16 -16.00 11.21
C PRO A 257 -0.37 -15.58 9.82
N ALA A 258 -1.65 -15.25 9.68
CA ALA A 258 -2.22 -14.76 8.42
C ALA A 258 -1.82 -13.31 8.15
N GLU A 259 -1.72 -12.49 9.19
CA GLU A 259 -1.32 -11.09 9.13
C GLU A 259 0.21 -10.92 9.09
N MET A 260 0.94 -11.72 9.88
CA MET A 260 2.38 -11.63 10.02
C MET A 260 3.00 -13.04 10.00
N GLY A 261 3.33 -13.52 8.79
CA GLY A 261 3.81 -14.88 8.56
C GLY A 261 5.15 -15.18 9.27
N PRO A 262 5.18 -16.11 10.26
CA PRO A 262 6.37 -16.34 11.10
C PRO A 262 7.55 -17.00 10.37
N LYS A 263 7.35 -17.48 9.15
CA LYS A 263 8.45 -17.99 8.29
C LYS A 263 9.35 -16.89 7.73
N ILE A 264 8.85 -15.64 7.72
CA ILE A 264 9.58 -14.46 7.25
C ILE A 264 9.88 -13.55 8.42
N TYR A 265 8.93 -13.44 9.37
CA TYR A 265 8.96 -12.54 10.51
C TYR A 265 8.98 -13.37 11.80
N ASP A 266 10.13 -13.97 12.12
CA ASP A 266 10.30 -14.97 13.17
C ASP A 266 10.65 -14.39 14.56
N GLU A 267 10.53 -13.08 14.73
CA GLU A 267 10.78 -12.42 16.01
C GLU A 267 9.57 -12.49 16.96
N LEU A 268 9.72 -13.19 18.07
CA LEU A 268 8.63 -13.44 19.02
C LEU A 268 7.98 -12.15 19.56
N GLU A 269 8.76 -11.11 19.87
CA GLU A 269 8.22 -9.87 20.40
C GLU A 269 7.39 -9.08 19.38
N ALA A 270 7.73 -9.16 18.10
CA ALA A 270 6.90 -8.60 17.01
C ALA A 270 5.56 -9.36 16.88
N LEU A 271 5.60 -10.70 16.96
CA LEU A 271 4.40 -11.54 16.93
C LEU A 271 3.51 -11.33 18.16
N LYS A 272 4.10 -11.11 19.34
CA LYS A 272 3.37 -10.71 20.56
C LYS A 272 2.69 -9.36 20.39
N ALA A 273 3.40 -8.37 19.82
CA ALA A 273 2.81 -7.06 19.53
C ALA A 273 1.64 -7.19 18.55
N GLN A 274 1.79 -8.00 17.48
CA GLN A 274 0.70 -8.30 16.56
C GLN A 274 -0.49 -8.98 17.26
N ALA A 275 -0.25 -9.93 18.16
CA ALA A 275 -1.31 -10.62 18.90
C ALA A 275 -2.10 -9.66 19.78
N ILE A 276 -1.42 -8.75 20.49
CA ILE A 276 -2.07 -7.72 21.34
C ILE A 276 -2.86 -6.74 20.47
N ALA A 277 -2.28 -6.26 19.37
CA ALA A 277 -2.96 -5.34 18.45
C ALA A 277 -4.21 -6.00 17.83
N ALA A 278 -4.09 -7.23 17.33
CA ALA A 278 -5.20 -7.95 16.72
C ALA A 278 -6.31 -8.26 17.74
N ARG A 279 -5.97 -8.64 18.96
CA ARG A 279 -6.95 -8.84 20.05
C ARG A 279 -7.66 -7.55 20.38
N THR A 280 -6.93 -6.45 20.51
CA THR A 280 -7.49 -5.14 20.82
C THR A 280 -8.47 -4.70 19.75
N TYR A 281 -8.09 -4.84 18.47
CA TYR A 281 -8.97 -4.54 17.34
C TYR A 281 -10.23 -5.40 17.36
N ALA A 282 -10.11 -6.71 17.58
CA ALA A 282 -11.24 -7.62 17.63
C ALA A 282 -12.21 -7.26 18.79
N VAL A 283 -11.67 -7.03 20.00
CA VAL A 283 -12.47 -6.62 21.18
C VAL A 283 -13.19 -5.29 20.93
N ARG A 284 -12.52 -4.32 20.34
CA ARG A 284 -13.07 -3.00 20.02
C ARG A 284 -14.25 -3.09 19.05
N ASN A 285 -14.18 -4.03 18.10
CA ASN A 285 -15.10 -4.14 17.00
C ASN A 285 -16.14 -5.28 17.18
N LEU A 286 -16.27 -5.85 18.38
CA LEU A 286 -17.32 -6.85 18.67
C LEU A 286 -18.72 -6.27 18.36
N GLY A 287 -19.53 -7.03 17.63
CA GLY A 287 -20.88 -6.62 17.23
C GLY A 287 -20.95 -5.67 16.04
N GLN A 288 -19.83 -5.38 15.39
CA GLN A 288 -19.74 -4.47 14.23
C GLN A 288 -20.72 -4.86 13.11
N PHE A 289 -20.90 -6.17 12.87
CA PHE A 289 -21.77 -6.71 11.85
C PHE A 289 -22.97 -7.50 12.45
N LYS A 290 -23.51 -7.05 13.56
CA LYS A 290 -24.61 -7.72 14.26
C LYS A 290 -25.79 -8.03 13.35
N ARG A 291 -26.13 -7.15 12.40
CA ARG A 291 -27.21 -7.36 11.42
C ARG A 291 -26.92 -8.49 10.44
N GLU A 292 -25.66 -8.80 10.21
CA GLU A 292 -25.20 -9.91 9.37
C GLU A 292 -24.95 -11.20 10.18
N GLY A 293 -25.19 -11.17 11.49
CA GLY A 293 -25.08 -12.31 12.40
C GLY A 293 -23.70 -12.53 13.01
N TYR A 294 -22.66 -11.74 12.65
CA TYR A 294 -21.31 -11.92 13.12
C TYR A 294 -20.73 -10.63 13.76
N ASP A 295 -19.57 -10.74 14.37
CA ASP A 295 -18.89 -9.64 15.06
C ASP A 295 -17.85 -8.97 14.17
N ILE A 296 -17.10 -9.75 13.40
CA ILE A 296 -15.98 -9.32 12.57
C ILE A 296 -15.94 -10.14 11.28
N CYS A 297 -15.42 -9.59 10.17
CA CYS A 297 -15.25 -10.30 8.91
C CYS A 297 -13.86 -10.95 8.78
N ALA A 298 -13.77 -12.05 8.03
CA ALA A 298 -12.51 -12.69 7.65
C ALA A 298 -11.99 -12.08 6.35
N GLY A 299 -11.08 -11.09 6.42
CA GLY A 299 -10.51 -10.48 5.22
C GLY A 299 -9.98 -9.07 5.42
N PRO A 300 -9.55 -8.41 4.33
CA PRO A 300 -8.84 -7.12 4.37
C PRO A 300 -9.64 -5.95 4.97
N ALA A 301 -10.97 -6.02 5.02
CA ALA A 301 -11.80 -5.00 5.65
C ALA A 301 -11.80 -5.07 7.18
N CYS A 302 -11.39 -6.20 7.75
CA CYS A 302 -11.28 -6.45 9.18
C CYS A 302 -9.89 -6.99 9.54
N GLN A 303 -9.74 -8.32 9.56
CA GLN A 303 -8.48 -9.01 9.82
C GLN A 303 -8.37 -10.27 8.95
N ALA A 304 -7.20 -10.58 8.44
CA ALA A 304 -6.97 -11.82 7.71
C ALA A 304 -7.16 -13.02 8.65
N TYR A 305 -8.06 -13.94 8.26
CA TYR A 305 -8.36 -15.14 9.01
C TYR A 305 -8.59 -16.34 8.08
N ASP A 306 -7.71 -17.31 8.12
CA ASP A 306 -7.71 -18.49 7.25
C ASP A 306 -8.01 -19.81 8.02
N GLY A 307 -8.61 -19.73 9.21
CA GLY A 307 -8.82 -20.89 10.07
C GLY A 307 -7.50 -21.48 10.56
N ILE A 308 -7.43 -22.80 10.68
CA ILE A 308 -6.25 -23.51 11.25
C ILE A 308 -5.13 -23.74 10.25
N SER A 309 -5.35 -23.50 8.96
CA SER A 309 -4.38 -23.83 7.91
C SER A 309 -3.05 -23.09 7.99
N ARG A 310 -3.04 -21.95 8.67
CA ARG A 310 -1.85 -21.12 8.87
C ARG A 310 -1.29 -21.12 10.28
N GLU A 311 -1.90 -21.87 11.22
CA GLU A 311 -1.41 -21.92 12.60
C GLU A 311 0.04 -22.46 12.65
N GLU A 312 0.90 -21.78 13.41
CA GLU A 312 2.32 -22.08 13.58
C GLU A 312 2.72 -22.00 15.06
N ALA A 313 3.60 -22.88 15.48
CA ALA A 313 3.98 -22.98 16.91
C ALA A 313 4.49 -21.67 17.52
N LEU A 314 5.21 -20.86 16.72
CA LEU A 314 5.76 -19.58 17.20
C LEU A 314 4.66 -18.54 17.41
N THR A 315 3.69 -18.44 16.50
CA THR A 315 2.54 -17.54 16.66
C THR A 315 1.59 -18.00 17.74
N ASP A 316 1.38 -19.32 17.91
CA ASP A 316 0.63 -19.90 19.03
C ASP A 316 1.27 -19.56 20.36
N ARG A 317 2.60 -19.55 20.42
CA ARG A 317 3.35 -19.12 21.60
C ARG A 317 3.13 -17.63 21.87
N ALA A 318 3.20 -16.78 20.84
CA ALA A 318 2.97 -15.34 20.98
C ALA A 318 1.55 -15.03 21.49
N VAL A 319 0.53 -15.70 20.95
CA VAL A 319 -0.86 -15.57 21.41
C VAL A 319 -1.00 -15.99 22.86
N ARG A 320 -0.48 -17.17 23.22
CA ARG A 320 -0.56 -17.70 24.57
C ARG A 320 0.15 -16.83 25.61
N GLU A 321 1.35 -16.33 25.31
CA GLU A 321 2.14 -15.48 26.22
C GLU A 321 1.54 -14.07 26.38
N THR A 322 0.62 -13.67 25.52
CA THR A 322 -0.08 -12.37 25.58
C THR A 322 -1.58 -12.52 25.82
N ALA A 323 -2.04 -13.70 26.23
CA ALA A 323 -3.47 -13.97 26.43
C ALA A 323 -4.12 -12.90 27.32
N GLY A 324 -5.26 -12.35 26.90
CA GLY A 324 -6.02 -11.34 27.62
C GLY A 324 -5.40 -9.93 27.63
N LEU A 325 -4.20 -9.70 27.06
CA LEU A 325 -3.61 -8.36 26.95
C LEU A 325 -4.24 -7.57 25.81
N VAL A 326 -4.67 -6.34 26.12
CA VAL A 326 -5.22 -5.37 25.16
C VAL A 326 -4.59 -4.00 25.37
N ALA A 327 -4.51 -3.23 24.29
CA ALA A 327 -4.08 -1.83 24.30
C ALA A 327 -5.28 -0.92 24.59
N THR A 328 -5.16 -0.03 25.55
CA THR A 328 -6.22 0.89 25.96
C THR A 328 -5.74 2.35 25.92
N TYR A 329 -6.68 3.25 25.69
CA TYR A 329 -6.51 4.67 25.86
C TYR A 329 -7.66 5.19 26.73
N ASN A 330 -7.34 5.86 27.84
CA ASN A 330 -8.34 6.26 28.85
C ASN A 330 -9.25 5.08 29.29
N GLY A 331 -8.66 3.91 29.50
CA GLY A 331 -9.35 2.71 29.96
C GLY A 331 -10.27 2.02 28.93
N GLN A 332 -10.31 2.49 27.67
CA GLN A 332 -11.10 1.87 26.59
C GLN A 332 -10.18 1.23 25.57
N PRO A 333 -10.50 0.04 25.02
CA PRO A 333 -9.75 -0.56 23.93
C PRO A 333 -9.63 0.39 22.75
N ILE A 334 -8.41 0.56 22.23
CA ILE A 334 -8.17 1.43 21.07
C ILE A 334 -8.65 0.78 19.76
N ASP A 335 -8.86 1.60 18.74
CA ASP A 335 -8.95 1.08 17.37
C ASP A 335 -7.52 0.79 16.88
N ALA A 336 -7.06 -0.43 17.14
CA ALA A 336 -5.68 -0.83 16.93
C ALA A 336 -5.41 -1.12 15.44
N LEU A 337 -5.51 -0.10 14.58
CA LEU A 337 -5.21 -0.20 13.16
C LEU A 337 -3.73 -0.57 12.94
N TYR A 338 -3.47 -1.47 11.99
CA TYR A 338 -2.12 -1.86 11.62
C TYR A 338 -1.94 -1.97 10.10
N THR A 339 -0.73 -1.77 9.64
CA THR A 339 -0.35 -1.76 8.23
C THR A 339 0.88 -2.63 8.00
N ALA A 340 0.98 -3.27 6.84
CA ALA A 340 2.09 -4.18 6.56
C ALA A 340 3.44 -3.45 6.59
N THR A 341 3.57 -2.36 5.84
CA THR A 341 4.81 -1.58 5.73
C THR A 341 4.47 -0.10 5.64
N CYS A 342 5.04 0.73 6.51
CA CYS A 342 4.76 2.17 6.55
C CYS A 342 5.67 3.01 5.66
N GLY A 343 6.74 2.42 5.08
CA GLY A 343 7.70 3.16 4.27
C GLY A 343 8.64 4.09 5.07
N GLY A 344 8.85 3.78 6.37
CA GLY A 344 9.70 4.54 7.29
C GLY A 344 8.97 5.54 8.19
N GLU A 345 7.70 5.79 7.96
CA GLU A 345 6.87 6.67 8.79
C GLU A 345 5.38 6.38 8.61
N THR A 346 4.64 6.34 9.73
CA THR A 346 3.18 6.22 9.68
C THR A 346 2.53 7.59 9.44
N SER A 347 1.24 7.59 9.17
CA SER A 347 0.43 8.80 8.94
C SER A 347 -0.56 9.01 10.08
N ASP A 348 -0.99 10.26 10.28
CA ASP A 348 -2.16 10.54 11.11
C ASP A 348 -3.41 9.88 10.53
N VAL A 349 -4.28 9.38 11.40
CA VAL A 349 -5.49 8.66 10.95
C VAL A 349 -6.37 9.51 10.03
N GLY A 350 -6.52 10.80 10.29
CA GLY A 350 -7.34 11.71 9.50
C GLY A 350 -6.89 11.89 8.05
N THR A 351 -5.61 11.66 7.76
CA THR A 351 -5.07 11.70 6.39
C THR A 351 -5.64 10.58 5.53
N MET A 352 -5.65 9.37 6.07
CA MET A 352 -6.05 8.17 5.32
C MET A 352 -7.54 7.84 5.48
N PHE A 353 -8.13 8.25 6.58
CA PHE A 353 -9.54 8.08 6.95
C PHE A 353 -10.15 9.45 7.26
N PRO A 354 -10.55 10.22 6.24
CA PRO A 354 -11.07 11.58 6.41
C PRO A 354 -12.23 11.65 7.41
N GLY A 355 -12.15 12.62 8.33
CA GLY A 355 -13.14 12.79 9.39
C GLY A 355 -12.82 12.06 10.69
N ARG A 356 -11.79 11.23 10.74
CA ARG A 356 -11.31 10.57 11.97
C ARG A 356 -10.22 11.37 12.68
N SER A 357 -10.17 11.28 14.01
CA SER A 357 -9.22 12.02 14.85
C SER A 357 -8.95 11.31 16.17
N GLU A 358 -8.43 10.10 16.13
CA GLU A 358 -8.03 9.34 17.31
C GLU A 358 -6.69 9.85 17.86
N PRO A 359 -6.61 10.21 19.15
CA PRO A 359 -5.40 10.81 19.74
C PRO A 359 -4.21 9.87 19.78
N TYR A 360 -4.44 8.57 19.73
CA TYR A 360 -3.43 7.52 19.76
C TYR A 360 -2.98 7.05 18.35
N LEU A 361 -3.67 7.43 17.27
CA LEU A 361 -3.31 7.11 15.87
C LEU A 361 -2.65 8.31 15.20
N LYS A 362 -1.47 8.66 15.69
CA LYS A 362 -0.65 9.76 15.21
C LYS A 362 0.47 9.28 14.29
N ARG A 363 0.98 10.20 13.51
CA ARG A 363 2.19 10.01 12.74
C ARG A 363 3.36 9.65 13.65
N VAL A 364 4.01 8.54 13.36
CA VAL A 364 5.16 8.03 14.12
C VAL A 364 6.24 7.57 13.15
N ARG A 365 7.48 7.87 13.46
CA ARG A 365 8.61 7.40 12.67
C ARG A 365 8.97 5.96 13.00
N CYS A 366 9.22 5.22 11.96
CA CYS A 366 9.64 3.83 11.98
C CYS A 366 11.15 3.72 11.68
N VAL A 367 11.98 4.40 12.49
CA VAL A 367 13.43 4.55 12.28
C VAL A 367 14.20 4.43 13.58
N GLU A 368 15.48 4.02 13.49
CA GLU A 368 16.32 3.70 14.65
C GLU A 368 16.74 4.94 15.46
N ASP A 369 16.81 6.13 14.83
CA ASP A 369 17.36 7.35 15.42
C ASP A 369 16.46 8.57 15.28
N GLU A 370 16.86 9.67 15.95
CA GLU A 370 16.16 10.95 15.82
C GLU A 370 16.18 11.48 14.40
N VAL A 371 15.11 12.24 14.11
CA VAL A 371 14.97 12.91 12.84
C VAL A 371 15.87 14.11 12.77
N LEU A 372 16.71 14.08 11.77
CA LEU A 372 17.45 15.24 11.34
C LEU A 372 16.70 15.93 10.20
N THR A 373 16.75 17.24 10.15
CA THR A 373 16.19 18.03 9.05
C THR A 373 17.23 19.01 8.54
N ILE A 374 17.22 19.23 7.24
CA ILE A 374 18.02 20.26 6.61
C ILE A 374 17.12 21.13 5.75
N ALA A 375 17.32 22.45 5.84
CA ALA A 375 16.57 23.41 5.05
C ALA A 375 17.02 23.42 3.58
N GLY A 376 16.09 23.23 2.67
CA GLY A 376 16.24 23.42 1.24
C GLY A 376 15.59 24.71 0.76
N ARG A 377 15.34 24.84 -0.54
CA ARG A 377 14.95 26.13 -1.16
C ARG A 377 13.55 26.18 -1.77
N VAL A 378 12.98 25.06 -2.17
CA VAL A 378 11.69 25.01 -2.89
C VAL A 378 10.73 24.02 -2.29
N ASP A 379 9.45 24.22 -2.57
CA ASP A 379 8.40 23.23 -2.28
C ASP A 379 8.53 22.04 -3.25
N SER A 380 7.94 20.93 -2.85
CA SER A 380 8.06 19.63 -3.53
C SER A 380 7.87 19.70 -5.05
N VAL A 381 8.93 19.41 -5.80
CA VAL A 381 8.94 19.28 -7.26
C VAL A 381 9.61 17.96 -7.62
N ILE A 382 8.97 17.20 -8.52
CA ILE A 382 9.51 15.92 -9.00
C ILE A 382 10.34 16.15 -10.24
N LEU A 383 11.54 15.59 -10.28
CA LEU A 383 12.54 15.80 -11.29
C LEU A 383 13.10 14.46 -11.78
N ASN A 384 13.50 14.41 -13.06
CA ASN A 384 14.31 13.35 -13.62
C ASN A 384 15.81 13.73 -13.58
N ASP A 385 16.69 12.81 -14.03
CA ASP A 385 18.14 13.04 -14.04
C ASP A 385 18.54 14.28 -14.87
N GLN A 386 17.90 14.53 -16.00
CA GLN A 386 18.17 15.70 -16.84
C GLN A 386 17.82 17.01 -16.13
N GLN A 387 16.69 17.03 -15.46
CA GLN A 387 16.22 18.19 -14.70
C GLN A 387 17.11 18.47 -13.48
N VAL A 388 17.59 17.42 -12.80
CA VAL A 388 18.58 17.56 -11.73
C VAL A 388 19.88 18.12 -12.28
N ASN A 389 20.39 17.59 -13.40
CA ASN A 389 21.60 18.11 -14.04
C ASN A 389 21.43 19.57 -14.48
N ALA A 390 20.23 19.96 -14.92
CA ALA A 390 19.92 21.36 -15.25
C ALA A 390 20.06 22.28 -14.02
N ARG A 391 19.52 21.86 -12.87
CA ARG A 391 19.64 22.63 -11.63
C ARG A 391 21.07 22.72 -11.11
N LEU A 392 21.80 21.60 -11.19
CA LEU A 392 23.21 21.57 -10.82
C LEU A 392 24.03 22.51 -11.70
N PHE A 393 23.79 22.49 -13.01
CA PHE A 393 24.49 23.38 -13.95
C PHE A 393 24.20 24.85 -13.64
N ALA A 394 22.90 25.20 -13.46
CA ALA A 394 22.50 26.55 -13.13
C ALA A 394 23.18 27.06 -11.84
N ALA A 395 23.23 26.23 -10.80
CA ALA A 395 23.87 26.55 -9.52
C ALA A 395 25.40 26.79 -9.69
N ILE A 396 26.09 25.91 -10.43
CA ILE A 396 27.55 25.99 -10.65
C ILE A 396 27.92 27.18 -11.55
N ALA A 397 27.07 27.44 -12.55
CA ALA A 397 27.29 28.53 -13.50
C ALA A 397 26.85 29.91 -12.98
N GLY A 398 26.11 29.94 -11.85
CA GLY A 398 25.53 31.19 -11.31
C GLY A 398 24.44 31.76 -12.22
N LEU A 399 23.72 30.89 -12.95
CA LEU A 399 22.69 31.27 -13.93
C LEU A 399 21.27 31.07 -13.37
N PRO A 400 20.27 31.83 -13.84
CA PRO A 400 18.90 31.65 -13.40
C PRO A 400 18.31 30.32 -13.91
N GLU A 401 17.63 29.58 -13.05
CA GLU A 401 17.03 28.26 -13.39
C GLU A 401 15.79 28.35 -14.26
N ALA A 402 14.95 29.36 -14.05
CA ALA A 402 13.64 29.49 -14.69
C ALA A 402 13.59 30.62 -15.72
N GLY A 403 12.71 30.47 -16.69
CA GLY A 403 12.39 31.47 -17.71
C GLY A 403 11.73 30.77 -18.90
N ALA A 404 10.55 31.27 -19.32
CA ALA A 404 9.76 30.65 -20.39
C ALA A 404 10.36 30.88 -21.79
N SER A 405 11.09 31.98 -21.97
CA SER A 405 11.78 32.32 -23.23
C SER A 405 13.17 32.85 -22.94
N TRP A 406 14.08 32.60 -23.83
CA TRP A 406 15.46 33.12 -23.75
C TRP A 406 16.02 33.45 -25.13
N SER A 407 17.00 34.32 -25.13
CA SER A 407 17.64 34.83 -26.33
C SER A 407 18.81 33.95 -26.76
N ALA A 408 19.22 34.07 -28.01
CA ALA A 408 20.47 33.48 -28.53
C ALA A 408 21.69 33.88 -27.72
N HIS A 409 21.69 35.11 -27.16
CA HIS A 409 22.77 35.59 -26.30
C HIS A 409 22.86 34.83 -24.97
N GLU A 410 21.71 34.56 -24.32
CA GLU A 410 21.66 33.78 -23.07
C GLU A 410 22.07 32.31 -23.32
N VAL A 411 21.71 31.73 -24.49
CA VAL A 411 22.23 30.42 -24.91
C VAL A 411 23.76 30.43 -24.96
N SER A 412 24.34 31.44 -25.63
CA SER A 412 25.82 31.61 -25.72
C SER A 412 26.48 31.79 -24.35
N GLN A 413 25.84 32.56 -23.45
CA GLN A 413 26.34 32.71 -22.07
C GLN A 413 26.37 31.38 -21.32
N ALA A 414 25.31 30.55 -21.44
CA ALA A 414 25.27 29.25 -20.78
C ALA A 414 26.36 28.30 -21.30
N VAL A 415 26.54 28.25 -22.63
CA VAL A 415 27.59 27.42 -23.23
C VAL A 415 28.99 27.91 -22.84
N THR A 416 29.21 29.21 -22.83
CA THR A 416 30.45 29.80 -22.38
C THR A 416 30.77 29.48 -20.93
N ALA A 417 29.77 29.57 -20.06
CA ALA A 417 29.90 29.18 -18.65
C ALA A 417 30.27 27.68 -18.49
N ALA A 418 29.68 26.80 -19.26
CA ALA A 418 30.03 25.37 -19.25
C ALA A 418 31.47 25.14 -19.69
N MET A 419 31.93 25.85 -20.74
CA MET A 419 33.30 25.72 -21.26
C MET A 419 34.34 26.27 -20.30
N GLN A 420 34.05 27.39 -19.63
CA GLN A 420 34.91 27.91 -18.56
C GLN A 420 35.10 26.89 -17.43
N LYS A 421 34.02 26.20 -17.03
CA LYS A 421 34.09 25.11 -16.02
C LYS A 421 34.89 23.91 -16.50
N LEU A 422 34.91 23.67 -17.80
CA LEU A 422 35.68 22.59 -18.44
C LEU A 422 37.13 22.99 -18.73
N HIS A 423 37.51 24.24 -18.50
CA HIS A 423 38.80 24.83 -18.90
C HIS A 423 39.05 24.73 -20.41
N PHE A 424 38.01 24.86 -21.22
CA PHE A 424 38.09 24.90 -22.67
C PHE A 424 37.87 26.31 -23.20
N ASP A 425 38.62 26.71 -24.19
CA ASP A 425 38.36 27.94 -24.95
C ASP A 425 37.29 27.65 -26.01
N PRO A 426 36.23 28.48 -26.09
CA PRO A 426 35.24 28.29 -27.13
C PRO A 426 35.87 28.46 -28.53
N ARG A 427 35.71 27.43 -29.35
CA ARG A 427 36.21 27.47 -30.73
C ARG A 427 35.35 28.29 -31.69
N SER A 428 34.16 28.67 -31.24
CA SER A 428 33.29 29.58 -31.97
C SER A 428 32.86 30.73 -31.08
N SER A 429 33.13 31.93 -31.53
CA SER A 429 32.69 33.18 -30.88
C SER A 429 31.31 33.64 -31.37
N VAL A 430 30.73 32.94 -32.28
CA VAL A 430 29.44 33.30 -32.91
C VAL A 430 28.31 32.67 -32.10
N ALA A 431 27.40 33.50 -31.56
CA ALA A 431 26.20 33.01 -30.89
C ALA A 431 25.30 32.22 -31.88
N PRO A 432 24.40 31.34 -31.38
CA PRO A 432 23.48 30.65 -32.26
C PRO A 432 22.55 31.65 -32.98
N ALA A 433 22.05 31.29 -34.16
CA ALA A 433 21.19 32.17 -34.98
C ALA A 433 19.88 32.50 -34.22
N SER A 434 19.40 31.58 -33.42
CA SER A 434 18.20 31.75 -32.59
C SER A 434 18.26 30.78 -31.39
N SER A 435 17.23 30.84 -30.52
CA SER A 435 17.03 29.84 -29.45
C SER A 435 16.29 28.57 -29.95
N ARG A 436 16.09 28.39 -31.26
CA ARG A 436 15.50 27.15 -31.82
C ARG A 436 16.45 25.96 -31.59
N ARG A 437 15.87 24.81 -31.32
CA ARG A 437 16.65 23.60 -30.99
C ARG A 437 17.71 23.27 -32.04
N GLY A 438 17.37 23.34 -33.34
CA GLY A 438 18.32 23.08 -34.42
C GLY A 438 19.50 24.04 -34.44
N ASP A 439 19.24 25.34 -34.23
CA ASP A 439 20.33 26.36 -34.15
C ASP A 439 21.20 26.17 -32.94
N VAL A 440 20.60 25.86 -31.78
CA VAL A 440 21.33 25.59 -30.53
C VAL A 440 22.22 24.35 -30.68
N LEU A 441 21.69 23.26 -31.22
CA LEU A 441 22.46 22.01 -31.42
C LEU A 441 23.60 22.21 -32.44
N THR A 442 23.37 22.95 -33.50
CA THR A 442 24.41 23.32 -34.46
C THR A 442 25.51 24.15 -33.81
N TYR A 443 25.12 25.14 -33.02
CA TYR A 443 26.06 25.95 -32.27
C TYR A 443 26.88 25.14 -31.26
N LEU A 444 26.23 24.24 -30.51
CA LEU A 444 26.91 23.34 -29.56
C LEU A 444 27.94 22.45 -30.27
N ALA A 445 27.59 21.90 -31.44
CA ALA A 445 28.52 21.06 -32.20
C ALA A 445 29.77 21.81 -32.60
N ALA A 446 29.65 23.09 -33.01
CA ALA A 446 30.77 23.95 -33.35
C ALA A 446 31.53 24.42 -32.11
N ALA A 447 30.83 24.90 -31.07
CA ALA A 447 31.46 25.47 -29.87
C ALA A 447 32.25 24.42 -29.06
N LEU A 448 31.71 23.21 -28.93
CA LEU A 448 32.31 22.08 -28.19
C LEU A 448 33.20 21.20 -29.13
N ASP A 449 33.41 21.59 -30.38
CA ASP A 449 34.27 20.92 -31.40
C ASP A 449 33.94 19.42 -31.60
N PHE A 450 32.67 19.05 -31.49
CA PHE A 450 32.26 17.66 -31.75
C PHE A 450 31.61 17.46 -33.13
N ASP A 451 31.44 18.52 -33.96
CA ASP A 451 30.83 18.37 -35.29
C ASP A 451 31.60 17.39 -36.16
N ARG A 452 32.95 17.47 -36.17
CA ARG A 452 33.83 16.53 -36.88
C ARG A 452 33.65 15.10 -36.39
N TYR A 453 33.54 14.91 -35.07
CA TYR A 453 33.38 13.61 -34.47
C TYR A 453 31.99 13.07 -34.75
N SER A 454 30.96 13.91 -34.71
CA SER A 454 29.58 13.51 -35.00
C SER A 454 29.43 12.90 -36.40
N THR A 455 30.20 13.42 -37.38
CA THR A 455 30.21 12.90 -38.75
C THR A 455 30.84 11.52 -38.87
N VAL A 456 31.84 11.22 -38.03
CA VAL A 456 32.60 9.96 -38.09
C VAL A 456 31.97 8.88 -37.20
N VAL A 457 31.52 9.25 -35.99
CA VAL A 457 31.09 8.30 -34.96
C VAL A 457 29.57 8.01 -34.98
N THR A 458 28.79 8.81 -35.71
CA THR A 458 27.36 8.53 -35.94
C THR A 458 27.17 8.09 -37.38
N MET A 459 26.84 6.83 -37.58
CA MET A 459 26.57 6.25 -38.90
C MET A 459 25.19 6.72 -39.44
N PRO A 460 24.93 6.64 -40.76
CA PRO A 460 23.60 6.87 -41.31
C PRO A 460 22.51 6.02 -40.64
N GLU A 461 22.85 4.79 -40.25
CA GLU A 461 21.99 3.84 -39.58
C GLU A 461 21.61 4.34 -38.17
N ASP A 462 22.56 4.90 -37.39
CA ASP A 462 22.29 5.52 -36.08
C ASP A 462 21.26 6.63 -36.24
N ARG A 463 21.45 7.52 -37.21
CA ARG A 463 20.54 8.64 -37.46
C ARG A 463 19.16 8.17 -37.96
N SER A 464 19.13 7.12 -38.75
CA SER A 464 17.86 6.51 -39.20
C SER A 464 17.13 5.81 -38.07
N TYR A 465 17.87 5.25 -37.10
CA TYR A 465 17.33 4.63 -35.89
C TYR A 465 16.72 5.68 -34.93
N TYR A 466 17.46 6.75 -34.66
CA TYR A 466 16.98 7.81 -33.76
C TYR A 466 15.92 8.72 -34.38
N PHE A 467 15.96 8.93 -35.71
CA PHE A 467 15.07 9.85 -36.44
C PHE A 467 14.46 9.19 -37.65
N PRO A 468 13.66 8.13 -37.51
CA PRO A 468 13.16 7.35 -38.63
C PRO A 468 12.24 8.17 -39.54
N GLN A 469 11.51 9.13 -38.98
CA GLN A 469 10.54 9.94 -39.72
C GLN A 469 11.12 11.22 -40.33
N SER A 470 12.37 11.58 -40.04
CA SER A 470 12.94 12.85 -40.49
C SER A 470 13.61 12.73 -41.86
N ALA A 471 13.14 13.51 -42.83
CA ALA A 471 13.83 13.69 -44.10
C ALA A 471 15.15 14.49 -43.99
N ALA A 472 15.30 15.29 -42.95
CA ALA A 472 16.45 16.15 -42.68
C ALA A 472 17.54 15.53 -41.78
N LYS A 473 17.49 14.22 -41.53
CA LYS A 473 18.36 13.50 -40.58
C LYS A 473 19.88 13.60 -40.86
N GLU A 474 20.23 13.94 -42.10
CA GLU A 474 21.62 14.14 -42.52
C GLU A 474 22.16 15.57 -42.25
N THR A 475 21.31 16.50 -41.82
CA THR A 475 21.73 17.86 -41.48
C THR A 475 22.46 17.92 -40.14
N THR A 476 23.28 18.99 -39.93
CA THR A 476 24.10 19.17 -38.73
C THR A 476 23.32 19.06 -37.46
N PRO A 477 22.13 19.66 -37.23
CA PRO A 477 21.40 19.53 -35.97
C PRO A 477 21.01 18.09 -35.63
N TYR A 478 20.62 17.28 -36.62
CA TYR A 478 20.29 15.87 -36.42
C TYR A 478 21.51 15.00 -36.18
N ARG A 479 22.67 15.29 -36.82
CA ARG A 479 23.95 14.62 -36.52
C ARG A 479 24.43 14.95 -35.12
N ALA A 480 24.31 16.21 -34.71
CA ALA A 480 24.63 16.64 -33.35
C ALA A 480 23.75 15.96 -32.31
N ALA A 481 22.44 15.91 -32.55
CA ALA A 481 21.51 15.20 -31.67
C ALA A 481 21.82 13.69 -31.58
N ALA A 482 22.07 13.01 -32.72
CA ALA A 482 22.44 11.60 -32.73
C ALA A 482 23.74 11.33 -31.95
N PHE A 483 24.74 12.21 -32.07
CA PHE A 483 25.96 12.14 -31.27
C PHE A 483 25.68 12.26 -29.79
N LEU A 484 24.89 13.26 -29.38
CA LEU A 484 24.56 13.49 -27.97
C LEU A 484 23.75 12.35 -27.35
N ILE A 485 22.86 11.71 -28.12
CA ILE A 485 22.11 10.52 -27.70
C ILE A 485 23.05 9.33 -27.56
N LYS A 486 23.86 9.04 -28.58
CA LYS A 486 24.77 7.90 -28.62
C LYS A 486 25.74 7.89 -27.43
N PHE A 487 26.17 9.08 -27.01
CA PHE A 487 27.05 9.25 -25.84
C PHE A 487 26.30 9.55 -24.54
N GLY A 488 24.97 9.47 -24.53
CA GLY A 488 24.12 9.58 -23.33
C GLY A 488 24.12 10.98 -22.69
N PHE A 489 24.22 12.03 -23.48
CA PHE A 489 24.00 13.41 -23.07
C PHE A 489 22.56 13.86 -23.23
N LEU A 490 21.85 13.25 -24.18
CA LEU A 490 20.41 13.40 -24.39
C LEU A 490 19.74 12.03 -24.22
N PRO A 491 18.51 11.99 -23.71
CA PRO A 491 17.72 10.74 -23.67
C PRO A 491 17.35 10.31 -25.10
N ALA A 492 17.28 9.00 -25.35
CA ALA A 492 16.84 8.46 -26.62
C ALA A 492 15.33 8.48 -26.78
N GLU A 493 14.59 8.39 -25.66
CA GLU A 493 13.13 8.32 -25.65
C GLU A 493 12.47 9.63 -26.12
N GLY A 494 11.55 9.52 -27.06
CA GLY A 494 10.77 10.64 -27.59
C GLY A 494 11.54 11.58 -28.53
N ILE A 495 12.81 11.30 -28.81
CA ILE A 495 13.65 12.17 -29.64
C ILE A 495 13.27 12.16 -31.12
N ASP A 496 12.65 11.08 -31.58
CA ASP A 496 12.10 10.96 -32.94
C ASP A 496 10.99 11.98 -33.23
N ARG A 497 10.38 12.54 -32.18
CA ARG A 497 9.30 13.55 -32.24
C ARG A 497 9.80 14.97 -31.96
N VAL A 498 11.12 15.15 -31.78
CA VAL A 498 11.68 16.45 -31.46
C VAL A 498 11.59 17.42 -32.63
N ASP A 499 10.84 18.50 -32.45
CA ASP A 499 10.79 19.60 -33.41
C ASP A 499 12.05 20.46 -33.31
N MET A 500 12.90 20.40 -34.33
CA MET A 500 14.12 21.20 -34.45
C MET A 500 13.85 22.69 -34.66
N ASN A 501 12.62 23.06 -35.09
CA ASN A 501 12.22 24.45 -35.28
C ASN A 501 11.64 25.08 -34.00
N ALA A 502 11.24 24.26 -33.03
CA ALA A 502 10.75 24.75 -31.76
C ALA A 502 11.87 25.41 -30.93
N ALA A 503 11.51 26.36 -30.08
CA ALA A 503 12.46 26.93 -29.11
C ALA A 503 12.95 25.82 -28.17
N MET A 504 14.25 25.72 -27.95
CA MET A 504 14.83 24.79 -26.99
C MET A 504 14.54 25.28 -25.57
N PRO A 505 13.86 24.50 -24.71
CA PRO A 505 13.67 24.89 -23.33
C PRO A 505 15.02 25.11 -22.60
N ARG A 506 15.07 26.10 -21.72
CA ARG A 506 16.27 26.39 -20.91
C ARG A 506 16.70 25.15 -20.12
N GLU A 507 15.76 24.48 -19.52
CA GLU A 507 15.98 23.25 -18.75
C GLU A 507 16.63 22.13 -19.60
N GLU A 508 16.22 21.99 -20.86
CA GLU A 508 16.80 20.99 -21.77
C GLU A 508 18.29 21.27 -22.05
N LEU A 509 18.64 22.51 -22.41
CA LEU A 509 20.03 22.86 -22.63
C LEU A 509 20.86 22.74 -21.33
N TYR A 510 20.34 23.22 -20.21
CA TYR A 510 21.05 23.14 -18.94
C TYR A 510 21.24 21.68 -18.49
N GLY A 511 20.27 20.81 -18.73
CA GLY A 511 20.38 19.38 -18.48
C GLY A 511 21.49 18.73 -19.30
N LEU A 512 21.57 19.11 -20.59
CA LEU A 512 22.63 18.67 -21.49
C LEU A 512 24.02 19.17 -21.01
N LEU A 513 24.16 20.47 -20.72
CA LEU A 513 25.42 21.04 -20.22
C LEU A 513 25.79 20.49 -18.85
N GLY A 514 24.83 20.27 -17.96
CA GLY A 514 25.04 19.62 -16.67
C GLY A 514 25.56 18.18 -16.81
N SER A 515 24.98 17.42 -17.71
CA SER A 515 25.46 16.07 -18.04
C SER A 515 26.87 16.10 -18.62
N TRP A 516 27.17 17.11 -19.43
CA TRP A 516 28.49 17.29 -20.05
C TRP A 516 29.57 17.56 -18.99
N ILE A 517 29.36 18.57 -18.14
CA ILE A 517 30.34 18.91 -17.08
C ILE A 517 30.51 17.77 -16.06
N ARG A 518 29.42 16.99 -15.82
CA ARG A 518 29.51 15.84 -14.93
C ARG A 518 30.34 14.70 -15.52
N LYS A 519 30.18 14.38 -16.80
CA LYS A 519 31.00 13.36 -17.48
C LYS A 519 32.46 13.72 -17.60
N HIS A 520 32.78 15.00 -17.59
CA HIS A 520 34.16 15.51 -17.60
C HIS A 520 34.74 15.74 -16.20
N GLY A 521 34.08 15.29 -15.15
CA GLY A 521 34.63 15.30 -13.79
C GLY A 521 34.61 16.66 -13.07
N VAL A 522 33.92 17.67 -13.62
CA VAL A 522 33.72 18.95 -12.93
C VAL A 522 32.82 18.76 -11.71
N ILE A 523 31.88 17.85 -11.81
CA ILE A 523 31.02 17.45 -10.72
C ILE A 523 31.41 16.06 -10.21
N SER A 524 31.56 15.94 -8.90
CA SER A 524 31.84 14.66 -8.23
C SER A 524 30.82 14.34 -7.17
N ASP A 525 30.55 13.06 -7.00
CA ASP A 525 29.58 12.50 -6.07
C ASP A 525 30.29 11.84 -4.88
N ALA A 526 30.02 12.30 -3.67
CA ALA A 526 30.52 11.71 -2.44
C ALA A 526 29.37 11.04 -1.69
N THR A 527 29.30 9.71 -1.77
CA THR A 527 28.20 8.92 -1.20
C THR A 527 28.62 8.23 0.10
N GLY A 528 27.80 8.35 1.13
CA GLY A 528 28.04 7.72 2.43
C GLY A 528 26.80 7.64 3.29
N LYS A 529 26.95 7.08 4.52
CA LYS A 529 25.88 7.06 5.53
C LYS A 529 25.94 8.34 6.36
N ILE A 530 24.79 8.95 6.63
CA ILE A 530 24.67 10.15 7.47
C ILE A 530 25.06 9.79 8.90
N LEU A 531 26.02 10.53 9.45
CA LEU A 531 26.43 10.45 10.85
C LEU A 531 25.84 11.59 11.68
N SER A 532 25.77 12.79 11.12
CA SER A 532 25.18 13.95 11.79
C SER A 532 24.79 15.04 10.81
N VAL A 533 23.85 15.88 11.23
CA VAL A 533 23.48 17.13 10.55
C VAL A 533 23.39 18.22 11.62
N ASN A 534 24.15 19.31 11.45
CA ASN A 534 24.15 20.47 12.33
C ASN A 534 23.99 21.74 11.48
N GLY A 535 22.78 22.27 11.39
CA GLY A 535 22.46 23.37 10.49
C GLY A 535 22.73 22.99 9.03
N THR A 536 23.69 23.63 8.37
CA THR A 536 24.10 23.34 7.00
C THR A 536 25.24 22.34 6.89
N VAL A 537 25.77 21.84 8.01
CA VAL A 537 26.90 20.90 8.02
C VAL A 537 26.37 19.47 8.07
N VAL A 538 26.67 18.69 7.03
CA VAL A 538 26.37 17.26 6.92
C VAL A 538 27.65 16.45 7.07
N THR A 539 27.66 15.46 7.95
CA THR A 539 28.78 14.52 8.09
C THR A 539 28.36 13.16 7.55
N LEU A 540 29.09 12.66 6.57
CA LEU A 540 28.88 11.34 5.98
C LEU A 540 30.01 10.37 6.36
N LYS A 541 29.69 9.09 6.59
CA LYS A 541 30.67 8.02 6.68
C LYS A 541 30.95 7.49 5.26
N ILE A 542 32.09 7.86 4.70
CA ILE A 542 32.56 7.48 3.35
C ILE A 542 33.80 6.61 3.54
N ASP A 543 33.80 5.41 2.96
CA ASP A 543 34.90 4.43 3.08
C ASP A 543 35.38 4.22 4.54
N GLY A 544 34.41 4.16 5.44
CA GLY A 544 34.67 3.98 6.87
C GLY A 544 35.07 5.25 7.65
N LYS A 545 35.33 6.37 6.99
CA LYS A 545 35.83 7.63 7.59
C LYS A 545 34.73 8.71 7.64
N PRO A 546 34.61 9.47 8.75
CA PRO A 546 33.75 10.65 8.81
C PRO A 546 34.26 11.74 7.87
N THR A 547 33.41 12.20 6.96
CA THR A 547 33.72 13.31 6.05
C THR A 547 32.67 14.41 6.21
N ARG A 548 33.11 15.64 6.45
CA ARG A 548 32.22 16.79 6.70
C ARG A 548 32.06 17.63 5.43
N PHE A 549 30.82 18.03 5.18
CA PHE A 549 30.42 18.92 4.09
C PHE A 549 29.64 20.10 4.66
N THR A 550 30.03 21.32 4.32
CA THR A 550 29.25 22.52 4.64
C THR A 550 28.46 22.91 3.39
N LEU A 551 27.15 22.79 3.43
CA LEU A 551 26.30 23.15 2.31
C LEU A 551 26.07 24.68 2.31
N PRO A 552 26.27 25.37 1.19
CA PRO A 552 25.85 26.75 1.04
C PRO A 552 24.37 26.95 1.31
N VAL A 553 23.98 28.13 1.80
CA VAL A 553 22.57 28.49 1.97
C VAL A 553 21.85 28.45 0.61
N GLY A 554 20.69 27.81 0.54
CA GLY A 554 19.96 27.65 -0.72
C GLY A 554 20.42 26.47 -1.58
N THR A 555 21.31 25.61 -1.07
CA THR A 555 21.68 24.36 -1.75
C THR A 555 20.45 23.51 -2.02
N PRO A 556 20.23 23.02 -3.26
CA PRO A 556 19.17 22.09 -3.58
C PRO A 556 19.28 20.81 -2.76
N ILE A 557 18.17 20.34 -2.20
CA ILE A 557 18.08 19.09 -1.46
C ILE A 557 17.07 18.18 -2.14
N PHE A 558 17.56 17.06 -2.60
CA PHE A 558 16.77 16.06 -3.30
C PHE A 558 16.60 14.83 -2.44
N ARG A 559 15.42 14.22 -2.50
CA ARG A 559 15.18 12.85 -2.08
C ARG A 559 15.05 11.99 -3.33
N LYS A 560 15.91 11.00 -3.47
CA LYS A 560 15.87 10.05 -4.58
C LYS A 560 14.99 8.86 -4.20
N ILE A 561 13.96 8.59 -5.00
CA ILE A 561 13.11 7.40 -4.91
C ILE A 561 13.18 6.71 -6.27
N ASN A 562 13.78 5.53 -6.32
CA ASN A 562 14.09 4.83 -7.57
C ASN A 562 14.88 5.77 -8.53
N ASP A 563 14.35 6.04 -9.71
CA ASP A 563 14.98 6.85 -10.73
C ASP A 563 14.49 8.30 -10.75
N ARG A 564 13.74 8.71 -9.72
CA ARG A 564 13.19 10.06 -9.62
C ARG A 564 13.70 10.78 -8.40
N TYR A 565 13.79 12.09 -8.52
CA TYR A 565 14.21 13.00 -7.47
C TYR A 565 13.04 13.89 -7.09
N GLN A 566 12.85 14.11 -5.82
CA GLN A 566 11.95 15.12 -5.30
C GLN A 566 12.77 16.17 -4.58
N GLU A 567 12.68 17.43 -5.01
CA GLU A 567 13.31 18.55 -4.33
C GLU A 567 12.44 19.01 -3.17
N TYR A 568 13.04 19.34 -2.03
CA TYR A 568 12.34 19.69 -0.79
C TYR A 568 12.80 21.02 -0.23
N ARG A 569 11.85 21.76 0.41
CA ARG A 569 12.15 22.91 1.26
C ARG A 569 12.76 22.47 2.59
N SER A 570 12.38 21.32 3.12
CA SER A 570 12.94 20.73 4.32
C SER A 570 12.85 19.21 4.20
N ALA A 571 13.98 18.56 4.02
CA ALA A 571 14.04 17.12 3.86
C ALA A 571 14.34 16.45 5.20
N PRO A 572 13.46 15.57 5.70
CA PRO A 572 13.75 14.74 6.85
C PRO A 572 14.71 13.61 6.48
N MET A 573 15.63 13.33 7.38
CA MET A 573 16.59 12.23 7.27
C MET A 573 16.93 11.68 8.65
N THR A 574 17.54 10.50 8.69
CA THR A 574 17.98 9.88 9.94
C THR A 574 19.45 9.49 9.88
N ILE A 575 20.08 9.32 11.05
CA ILE A 575 21.43 8.76 11.11
C ILE A 575 21.38 7.35 10.48
N GLY A 576 22.34 7.05 9.61
CA GLY A 576 22.39 5.81 8.87
C GLY A 576 21.73 5.84 7.48
N ASP A 577 20.89 6.82 7.18
CA ASP A 577 20.37 7.01 5.81
C ASP A 577 21.56 7.25 4.85
N ARG A 578 21.41 6.75 3.63
CA ARG A 578 22.41 6.96 2.59
C ARG A 578 22.19 8.31 1.92
N ALA A 579 23.24 9.11 1.82
CA ALA A 579 23.20 10.40 1.13
C ALA A 579 24.39 10.57 0.21
N THR A 580 24.20 11.39 -0.82
CA THR A 580 25.24 11.79 -1.77
C THR A 580 25.36 13.30 -1.73
N VAL A 581 26.53 13.82 -1.38
CA VAL A 581 26.87 15.22 -1.58
C VAL A 581 27.47 15.35 -2.96
N ILE A 582 26.82 16.17 -3.78
CA ILE A 582 27.31 16.52 -5.12
C ILE A 582 28.13 17.80 -4.99
N SER A 583 29.37 17.78 -5.46
CA SER A 583 30.30 18.89 -5.30
C SER A 583 30.95 19.28 -6.61
N GLU A 584 31.21 20.59 -6.80
CA GLU A 584 32.07 21.10 -7.84
C GLU A 584 33.54 20.90 -7.44
N GLY A 585 34.32 20.27 -8.30
CA GLY A 585 35.76 19.99 -8.09
C GLY A 585 36.03 19.16 -6.82
N GLY A 586 35.04 18.43 -6.29
CA GLY A 586 35.16 17.66 -5.07
C GLY A 586 35.26 18.51 -3.78
N LYS A 587 35.11 19.83 -3.87
CA LYS A 587 35.31 20.74 -2.74
C LYS A 587 34.09 21.55 -2.36
N THR A 588 33.39 22.13 -3.34
CA THR A 588 32.23 23.00 -3.09
C THR A 588 30.94 22.24 -3.28
N PRO A 589 30.18 21.92 -2.20
CA PRO A 589 28.89 21.28 -2.32
C PRO A 589 27.91 22.13 -3.12
N VAL A 590 27.20 21.49 -4.06
CA VAL A 590 26.21 22.14 -4.93
C VAL A 590 24.85 21.50 -4.82
N ALA A 591 24.75 20.28 -4.27
CA ALA A 591 23.50 19.61 -3.93
C ALA A 591 23.70 18.51 -2.87
N LEU A 592 22.62 18.18 -2.19
CA LEU A 592 22.52 17.00 -1.34
C LEU A 592 21.41 16.10 -1.87
N VAL A 593 21.71 14.84 -2.12
CA VAL A 593 20.73 13.80 -2.48
C VAL A 593 20.59 12.83 -1.33
N ILE A 594 19.39 12.71 -0.77
CA ILE A 594 19.06 11.71 0.25
C ILE A 594 18.45 10.51 -0.46
N ASN A 595 19.14 9.38 -0.41
CA ASN A 595 18.66 8.14 -1.01
C ASN A 595 17.62 7.51 -0.08
N ALA A 596 16.38 7.54 -0.46
CA ALA A 596 15.25 6.98 0.29
C ALA A 596 15.19 5.44 0.15
N TYR A 597 16.34 4.75 0.33
CA TYR A 597 16.45 3.33 0.11
C TYR A 597 16.72 2.49 1.36
N LEU A 598 16.56 1.21 1.14
CA LEU A 598 16.57 0.00 1.94
C LEU A 598 17.68 -0.14 2.99
N ASP A 599 18.81 0.49 2.84
CA ASP A 599 19.96 0.42 3.76
C ASP A 599 20.04 1.59 4.74
N GLY A 600 18.99 2.43 4.80
CA GLY A 600 18.82 3.47 5.78
C GLY A 600 18.47 2.95 7.19
N ALA A 601 18.10 3.85 8.08
CA ALA A 601 17.74 3.53 9.46
C ALA A 601 16.30 3.02 9.64
N SER A 602 15.50 2.92 8.58
CA SER A 602 14.11 2.46 8.67
C SER A 602 14.01 1.02 9.16
N PHE A 603 13.17 0.78 10.17
CA PHE A 603 12.94 -0.55 10.72
C PHE A 603 12.22 -1.48 9.73
N ASP A 604 11.44 -0.93 8.79
CA ASP A 604 10.72 -1.71 7.78
C ASP A 604 11.50 -1.92 6.45
N ARG A 605 12.79 -1.62 6.43
CA ARG A 605 13.67 -1.74 5.25
C ARG A 605 13.78 -3.13 4.64
N SER A 606 13.48 -4.18 5.41
CA SER A 606 13.48 -5.56 4.93
C SER A 606 12.24 -5.93 4.10
N SER A 607 11.23 -5.07 4.05
CA SER A 607 10.03 -5.29 3.24
C SER A 607 10.34 -5.24 1.75
N SER A 608 9.73 -6.14 0.98
CA SER A 608 9.70 -6.05 -0.48
C SER A 608 8.95 -4.81 -0.99
N PHE A 609 8.21 -4.14 -0.10
CA PHE A 609 7.50 -2.89 -0.35
C PHE A 609 8.19 -1.67 0.28
N ALA A 610 9.41 -1.82 0.75
CA ALA A 610 10.22 -0.68 1.18
C ALA A 610 10.44 0.33 0.02
N SER A 611 10.44 -0.17 -1.23
CA SER A 611 10.25 0.64 -2.43
C SER A 611 9.58 -0.18 -3.53
N TRP A 612 8.76 0.46 -4.37
CA TRP A 612 8.08 -0.19 -5.48
C TRP A 612 7.87 0.77 -6.66
N THR A 613 7.76 0.19 -7.85
CA THR A 613 7.35 0.90 -9.07
C THR A 613 6.12 0.21 -9.65
N ARG A 614 5.14 1.00 -10.10
CA ARG A 614 3.96 0.55 -10.81
C ARG A 614 3.73 1.44 -12.02
N SER A 615 3.50 0.84 -13.19
CA SER A 615 3.27 1.59 -14.42
C SER A 615 1.97 1.12 -15.07
N PHE A 616 1.10 2.06 -15.41
CA PHE A 616 -0.22 1.80 -16.00
C PHE A 616 -0.45 2.73 -17.17
N ARG A 617 -1.14 2.27 -18.20
CA ARG A 617 -1.73 3.13 -19.21
C ARG A 617 -2.93 3.88 -18.64
N ALA A 618 -3.29 5.00 -19.24
CA ALA A 618 -4.43 5.78 -18.77
C ALA A 618 -5.75 4.97 -18.80
N ASP A 619 -5.94 4.10 -19.80
CA ASP A 619 -7.10 3.22 -19.90
C ASP A 619 -7.17 2.16 -18.79
N ASP A 620 -6.04 1.59 -18.36
CA ASP A 620 -5.98 0.69 -17.20
C ASP A 620 -6.44 1.41 -15.92
N LEU A 621 -6.01 2.66 -15.73
CA LEU A 621 -6.44 3.49 -14.61
C LEU A 621 -7.93 3.84 -14.69
N VAL A 622 -8.49 4.09 -15.89
CA VAL A 622 -9.92 4.29 -16.07
C VAL A 622 -10.71 3.09 -15.56
N VAL A 623 -10.30 1.86 -15.87
CA VAL A 623 -10.95 0.64 -15.36
C VAL A 623 -10.92 0.60 -13.82
N SER A 624 -9.80 0.98 -13.21
CA SER A 624 -9.66 0.98 -11.74
C SER A 624 -10.47 2.10 -11.07
N ILE A 625 -10.46 3.30 -11.64
CA ILE A 625 -11.22 4.46 -11.16
C ILE A 625 -12.72 4.19 -11.29
N ASN A 626 -13.18 3.58 -12.38
CA ASN A 626 -14.60 3.27 -12.66
C ASN A 626 -15.25 2.37 -11.61
N LYS A 627 -14.48 1.63 -10.83
CA LYS A 627 -15.04 0.85 -9.71
C LYS A 627 -15.72 1.72 -8.65
N ARG A 628 -15.40 3.03 -8.62
CA ARG A 628 -15.90 3.99 -7.60
C ARG A 628 -16.43 5.29 -8.22
N ASN A 629 -15.75 5.82 -9.22
CA ASN A 629 -16.05 7.10 -9.86
C ASN A 629 -16.08 6.92 -11.38
N PRO A 630 -17.26 6.87 -12.03
CA PRO A 630 -17.36 6.64 -13.45
C PRO A 630 -16.73 7.76 -14.28
N ILE A 631 -15.78 7.37 -15.14
CA ILE A 631 -15.14 8.23 -16.16
C ILE A 631 -14.99 7.45 -17.47
N HIS A 632 -14.94 8.15 -18.58
CA HIS A 632 -14.67 7.55 -19.89
C HIS A 632 -13.20 7.71 -20.30
N GLN A 633 -12.56 8.80 -19.87
CA GLN A 633 -11.17 9.11 -20.18
C GLN A 633 -10.49 9.77 -19.00
N LEU A 634 -9.24 9.41 -18.72
CA LEU A 634 -8.36 10.07 -17.76
C LEU A 634 -7.47 11.08 -18.50
N GLN A 635 -7.63 12.37 -18.20
CA GLN A 635 -6.80 13.45 -18.77
C GLN A 635 -5.63 13.81 -17.84
N GLY A 636 -5.81 13.69 -16.52
CA GLY A 636 -4.76 14.01 -15.58
C GLY A 636 -5.09 13.62 -14.13
N ILE A 637 -4.04 13.63 -13.33
CA ILE A 637 -4.13 13.55 -11.87
C ILE A 637 -3.23 14.63 -11.28
N ARG A 638 -3.61 15.17 -10.11
CA ARG A 638 -2.82 16.19 -9.43
C ARG A 638 -2.97 16.06 -7.90
N PRO A 639 -1.90 15.82 -7.15
CA PRO A 639 -1.93 15.91 -5.69
C PRO A 639 -2.34 17.33 -5.25
N LEU A 640 -3.36 17.42 -4.38
CA LEU A 640 -3.82 18.68 -3.78
C LEU A 640 -3.23 18.86 -2.39
N THR A 641 -3.25 17.78 -1.59
CA THR A 641 -2.76 17.79 -0.22
C THR A 641 -1.82 16.60 -0.02
N ILE A 642 -0.62 16.90 0.44
CA ILE A 642 0.39 15.92 0.88
C ILE A 642 0.58 16.15 2.37
N ASP A 643 0.46 15.09 3.18
CA ASP A 643 0.62 15.20 4.61
C ASP A 643 2.10 15.23 5.05
N ALA A 644 2.32 15.36 6.35
CA ALA A 644 3.67 15.40 6.90
C ALA A 644 4.43 14.07 6.75
N SER A 645 3.74 12.93 6.56
CA SER A 645 4.35 11.64 6.23
C SER A 645 4.66 11.48 4.74
N GLN A 646 4.43 12.52 3.95
CA GLN A 646 4.58 12.56 2.49
C GLN A 646 3.56 11.71 1.73
N ARG A 647 2.47 11.28 2.39
CA ARG A 647 1.35 10.61 1.72
C ARG A 647 0.42 11.62 1.05
N ILE A 648 -0.10 11.25 -0.09
CA ILE A 648 -1.12 12.02 -0.80
C ILE A 648 -2.45 11.82 -0.08
N ALA A 649 -2.88 12.85 0.65
CA ALA A 649 -4.16 12.88 1.36
C ALA A 649 -5.32 13.17 0.42
N GLU A 650 -5.11 14.06 -0.54
CA GLU A 650 -6.11 14.44 -1.54
C GLU A 650 -5.49 14.48 -2.94
N LEU A 651 -6.17 13.83 -3.89
CA LEU A 651 -5.77 13.77 -5.30
C LEU A 651 -6.93 14.23 -6.17
N GLU A 652 -6.70 15.24 -7.00
CA GLU A 652 -7.61 15.65 -8.06
C GLU A 652 -7.45 14.73 -9.26
N VAL A 653 -8.56 14.28 -9.81
CA VAL A 653 -8.63 13.54 -11.07
C VAL A 653 -9.33 14.41 -12.09
N THR A 654 -8.72 14.57 -13.25
CA THR A 654 -9.31 15.27 -14.41
C THR A 654 -9.75 14.22 -15.43
N ALA A 655 -11.06 14.19 -15.70
CA ALA A 655 -11.70 13.29 -16.63
C ALA A 655 -12.04 14.02 -17.96
N GLU A 656 -12.73 13.31 -18.84
CA GLU A 656 -13.20 13.84 -20.12
C GLU A 656 -13.90 15.21 -20.01
N GLY A 657 -13.67 16.09 -20.98
CA GLY A 657 -14.25 17.44 -21.02
C GLY A 657 -13.74 18.39 -19.92
N GLY A 658 -12.63 18.04 -19.23
CA GLY A 658 -12.08 18.84 -18.16
C GLY A 658 -12.85 18.72 -16.83
N ARG A 659 -13.75 17.75 -16.69
CA ARG A 659 -14.47 17.47 -15.44
C ARG A 659 -13.49 16.99 -14.37
N THR A 660 -13.53 17.60 -13.19
CA THR A 660 -12.66 17.24 -12.07
C THR A 660 -13.43 16.71 -10.87
N PHE A 661 -12.79 15.83 -10.10
CA PHE A 661 -13.24 15.41 -8.77
C PHE A 661 -12.05 15.06 -7.88
N VAL A 662 -12.26 15.00 -6.58
CA VAL A 662 -11.19 14.78 -5.60
C VAL A 662 -11.36 13.44 -4.90
N LEU A 663 -10.32 12.61 -4.96
CA LEU A 663 -10.17 11.40 -4.16
C LEU A 663 -9.49 11.77 -2.84
N LYS A 664 -10.01 11.29 -1.71
CA LYS A 664 -9.48 11.59 -0.37
C LYS A 664 -9.12 10.31 0.37
N GLY A 665 -7.94 10.27 0.98
CA GLY A 665 -7.46 9.13 1.77
C GLY A 665 -7.28 7.85 0.94
N LEU A 666 -7.73 6.71 1.46
CA LEU A 666 -7.57 5.39 0.83
C LEU A 666 -8.14 5.24 -0.59
N PRO A 667 -9.24 5.88 -0.98
CA PRO A 667 -9.70 5.93 -2.37
C PRO A 667 -8.63 6.32 -3.39
N VAL A 668 -7.62 7.14 -3.02
CA VAL A 668 -6.47 7.45 -3.90
C VAL A 668 -5.74 6.19 -4.31
N ARG A 669 -5.31 5.41 -3.31
CA ARG A 669 -4.60 4.14 -3.49
C ARG A 669 -5.39 3.14 -4.35
N TRP A 670 -6.68 2.97 -4.03
CA TRP A 670 -7.52 1.99 -4.70
C TRP A 670 -7.84 2.36 -6.13
N SER A 671 -8.08 3.66 -6.40
CA SER A 671 -8.39 4.13 -7.76
C SER A 671 -7.17 4.08 -8.67
N LEU A 672 -5.97 4.27 -8.12
CA LEU A 672 -4.72 4.19 -8.88
C LEU A 672 -4.08 2.79 -8.88
N ASN A 673 -4.67 1.83 -8.14
CA ASN A 673 -4.16 0.47 -8.00
C ASN A 673 -2.69 0.40 -7.53
N VAL A 674 -2.34 1.27 -6.56
CA VAL A 674 -1.00 1.36 -5.99
C VAL A 674 -0.94 0.78 -4.57
N PRO A 675 0.24 0.35 -4.08
CA PRO A 675 0.38 -0.27 -2.76
C PRO A 675 0.10 0.63 -1.56
N ASP A 676 0.42 1.93 -1.65
CA ASP A 676 0.27 2.94 -0.59
C ASP A 676 0.07 4.31 -1.23
N ASN A 677 -0.43 5.30 -0.48
CA ASN A 677 -0.51 6.71 -0.91
C ASN A 677 0.86 7.44 -0.85
N LEU A 678 1.90 6.78 -0.37
CA LEU A 678 3.26 7.31 -0.31
C LEU A 678 3.97 7.08 -1.64
N PHE A 679 3.72 7.94 -2.61
CA PHE A 679 4.32 7.84 -3.94
C PHE A 679 4.53 9.20 -4.60
N VAL A 680 5.39 9.18 -5.62
CA VAL A 680 5.53 10.20 -6.65
C VAL A 680 5.23 9.57 -8.00
N TYR A 681 4.88 10.35 -9.02
CA TYR A 681 4.56 9.79 -10.33
C TYR A 681 5.10 10.63 -11.47
N GLU A 682 5.21 9.98 -12.62
CA GLU A 682 5.55 10.57 -13.90
C GLU A 682 4.46 10.25 -14.91
N LYS A 683 4.16 11.22 -15.77
CA LYS A 683 3.28 11.03 -16.92
C LYS A 683 4.11 11.09 -18.19
N THR A 684 4.07 10.04 -18.99
CA THR A 684 4.72 9.93 -20.31
C THR A 684 3.70 9.54 -21.35
N GLN A 685 4.10 9.49 -22.62
CA GLN A 685 3.26 8.95 -23.68
C GLN A 685 3.91 7.73 -24.31
N ASP A 686 3.12 6.70 -24.55
CA ASP A 686 3.53 5.52 -25.31
C ASP A 686 3.68 5.84 -26.81
N ALA A 687 4.26 4.94 -27.57
CA ALA A 687 4.47 5.11 -29.01
C ALA A 687 3.18 5.33 -29.82
N ASP A 688 2.04 4.86 -29.30
CA ASP A 688 0.70 5.05 -29.88
C ASP A 688 0.02 6.36 -29.43
N GLY A 689 0.72 7.21 -28.64
CA GLY A 689 0.20 8.47 -28.13
C GLY A 689 -0.65 8.36 -26.88
N MET A 690 -0.83 7.16 -26.31
CA MET A 690 -1.56 6.96 -25.07
C MET A 690 -0.74 7.42 -23.86
N ASP A 691 -1.37 8.13 -22.95
CA ASP A 691 -0.75 8.53 -21.68
C ASP A 691 -0.44 7.32 -20.82
N ARG A 692 0.77 7.30 -20.24
CA ARG A 692 1.27 6.33 -19.28
C ARG A 692 1.61 7.02 -17.97
N TYR A 693 1.18 6.45 -16.85
CA TYR A 693 1.50 6.91 -15.51
C TYR A 693 2.40 5.88 -14.83
N THR A 694 3.59 6.30 -14.44
CA THR A 694 4.53 5.48 -13.68
C THR A 694 4.65 6.03 -12.27
N PHE A 695 4.29 5.21 -11.29
CA PHE A 695 4.29 5.53 -9.86
C PHE A 695 5.53 4.93 -9.19
N TYR A 696 6.23 5.72 -8.42
CA TYR A 696 7.39 5.33 -7.62
C TYR A 696 7.07 5.57 -6.16
N GLY A 697 7.03 4.53 -5.35
CA GLY A 697 6.52 4.68 -3.99
C GLY A 697 7.14 3.74 -2.98
N LYS A 698 6.65 3.85 -1.74
CA LYS A 698 7.07 3.09 -0.57
C LYS A 698 5.84 2.71 0.24
N GLY A 699 5.96 1.64 1.04
CA GLY A 699 4.89 1.19 1.90
C GLY A 699 3.89 0.24 1.23
N TRP A 700 3.15 -0.47 2.09
CA TRP A 700 2.03 -1.32 1.70
C TRP A 700 0.96 -1.25 2.79
N GLY A 701 -0.20 -0.77 2.44
CA GLY A 701 -1.35 -0.68 3.35
C GLY A 701 -1.91 0.72 3.43
N HIS A 702 -2.46 1.08 4.56
CA HIS A 702 -2.98 2.43 4.81
C HIS A 702 -1.98 3.34 5.53
N GLY A 703 -0.87 2.80 6.01
CA GLY A 703 0.18 3.58 6.65
C GLY A 703 -0.16 4.18 8.01
N VAL A 704 -1.23 3.74 8.69
CA VAL A 704 -1.67 4.28 9.98
C VAL A 704 -1.47 3.26 11.10
N GLY A 705 -1.05 3.71 12.26
CA GLY A 705 -0.90 2.90 13.47
C GLY A 705 0.30 1.95 13.40
N PHE A 706 0.14 0.70 13.83
CA PHE A 706 1.21 -0.27 13.99
C PHE A 706 1.74 -0.77 12.63
N CYS A 707 3.05 -0.62 12.39
CA CYS A 707 3.72 -1.15 11.20
C CYS A 707 4.28 -2.54 11.47
N GLN A 708 3.74 -3.57 10.79
CA GLN A 708 4.09 -4.97 11.05
C GLN A 708 5.57 -5.27 10.77
N VAL A 709 6.08 -4.88 9.58
CA VAL A 709 7.50 -5.09 9.25
C VAL A 709 8.41 -4.18 10.08
N GLY A 710 7.94 -2.98 10.44
CA GLY A 710 8.66 -2.10 11.36
C GLY A 710 8.80 -2.71 12.76
N ALA A 711 7.74 -3.33 13.27
CA ALA A 711 7.76 -4.06 14.52
C ALA A 711 8.77 -5.22 14.52
N TYR A 712 8.83 -5.96 13.40
CA TYR A 712 9.86 -6.98 13.21
C TYR A 712 11.27 -6.37 13.30
N GLY A 713 11.53 -5.27 12.56
CA GLY A 713 12.81 -4.58 12.63
C GLY A 713 13.17 -4.06 14.02
N MET A 714 12.19 -3.60 14.81
CA MET A 714 12.38 -3.20 16.20
C MET A 714 12.71 -4.41 17.10
N ALA A 715 11.98 -5.52 16.92
CA ALA A 715 12.19 -6.75 17.70
C ALA A 715 13.60 -7.33 17.44
N THR A 716 14.13 -7.30 16.20
CA THR A 716 15.52 -7.70 15.91
C THR A 716 16.57 -6.83 16.62
N LYS A 717 16.18 -5.67 17.14
CA LYS A 717 17.01 -4.78 17.97
C LYS A 717 16.75 -4.95 19.47
N GLY A 718 15.96 -5.96 19.86
CA GLY A 718 15.67 -6.27 21.24
C GLY A 718 14.53 -5.49 21.87
N TRP A 719 13.69 -4.81 21.08
CA TRP A 719 12.50 -4.15 21.59
C TRP A 719 11.45 -5.18 22.02
N THR A 720 10.82 -4.94 23.17
CA THR A 720 9.71 -5.76 23.64
C THR A 720 8.40 -5.39 22.94
N ALA A 721 7.44 -6.29 22.96
CA ALA A 721 6.10 -6.04 22.40
C ALA A 721 5.45 -4.78 22.98
N GLN A 722 5.64 -4.53 24.28
CA GLN A 722 5.13 -3.32 24.93
C GLN A 722 5.80 -2.06 24.38
N GLN A 723 7.12 -2.03 24.24
CA GLN A 723 7.85 -0.90 23.68
C GLN A 723 7.43 -0.64 22.23
N ILE A 724 7.26 -1.69 21.44
CA ILE A 724 6.81 -1.60 20.05
C ILE A 724 5.40 -0.98 19.96
N LEU A 725 4.45 -1.46 20.74
CA LEU A 725 3.07 -0.96 20.72
C LEU A 725 2.96 0.48 21.22
N THR A 726 3.66 0.82 22.31
CA THR A 726 3.66 2.21 22.83
C THR A 726 4.39 3.19 21.93
N HIS A 727 5.27 2.71 21.05
CA HIS A 727 5.89 3.51 20.00
C HIS A 727 4.88 3.90 18.92
N TYR A 728 4.08 2.93 18.42
CA TYR A 728 3.15 3.18 17.32
C TYR A 728 1.83 3.79 17.76
N TYR A 729 1.38 3.51 18.97
CA TYR A 729 0.13 4.05 19.51
C TYR A 729 0.43 5.01 20.65
N THR A 730 0.25 6.30 20.41
CA THR A 730 0.63 7.36 21.34
C THR A 730 -0.22 7.33 22.61
N GLY A 731 0.43 7.26 23.77
CA GLY A 731 -0.23 7.42 25.08
C GLY A 731 -1.14 6.25 25.51
N ILE A 732 -0.93 5.07 24.96
CA ILE A 732 -1.67 3.86 25.34
C ILE A 732 -1.09 3.19 26.58
N GLU A 733 -1.94 2.38 27.20
CA GLU A 733 -1.57 1.40 28.24
C GLU A 733 -1.88 -0.02 27.75
N ILE A 734 -1.03 -0.99 28.08
CA ILE A 734 -1.30 -2.41 27.83
C ILE A 734 -1.75 -3.02 29.13
N VAL A 735 -2.99 -3.47 29.16
CA VAL A 735 -3.63 -3.97 30.37
C VAL A 735 -4.18 -5.38 30.13
N HIS A 736 -4.24 -6.17 31.20
CA HIS A 736 -4.96 -7.43 31.18
C HIS A 736 -6.45 -7.11 31.42
N GLN A 737 -7.27 -7.18 30.39
CA GLN A 737 -8.72 -7.16 30.56
C GLN A 737 -9.22 -8.59 30.58
N PRO A 738 -9.90 -9.02 31.65
CA PRO A 738 -10.79 -10.15 31.53
C PRO A 738 -11.82 -9.72 30.47
N ILE A 739 -11.84 -10.41 29.34
CA ILE A 739 -12.81 -10.12 28.26
C ILE A 739 -14.15 -10.53 28.83
N LEU A 740 -14.83 -9.60 29.47
CA LEU A 740 -16.15 -9.82 30.03
C LEU A 740 -17.11 -10.07 28.88
N ARG A 741 -17.94 -11.12 29.04
CA ARG A 741 -19.12 -11.33 28.22
C ARG A 741 -19.88 -10.00 28.16
N GLY A 742 -19.97 -9.40 26.98
CA GLY A 742 -21.01 -8.42 26.74
C GLY A 742 -22.33 -9.14 26.93
N ASP A 743 -23.00 -8.89 28.05
CA ASP A 743 -24.43 -9.21 28.14
C ASP A 743 -25.08 -8.55 26.92
N ALA A 744 -25.79 -9.36 26.14
CA ALA A 744 -26.56 -8.91 25.02
C ALA A 744 -27.73 -8.03 25.54
N GLY A 745 -27.42 -6.79 25.93
CA GLY A 745 -28.46 -5.96 26.51
C GLY A 745 -28.12 -4.51 26.88
N SER A 746 -26.91 -4.04 26.69
CA SER A 746 -26.65 -2.60 26.93
C SER A 746 -26.11 -1.94 25.65
N PRO A 747 -26.88 -1.04 25.01
CA PRO A 747 -26.34 -0.22 23.94
C PRO A 747 -25.28 0.70 24.53
N VAL A 748 -24.03 0.60 24.05
CA VAL A 748 -23.06 1.66 24.22
C VAL A 748 -23.64 2.89 23.56
N ALA A 749 -24.01 3.89 24.33
CA ALA A 749 -24.53 5.14 23.84
C ALA A 749 -23.53 5.76 22.85
N PRO A 750 -23.99 6.26 21.69
CA PRO A 750 -23.12 7.03 20.81
C PRO A 750 -22.69 8.29 21.57
N ARG A 751 -21.39 8.48 21.76
CA ARG A 751 -20.87 9.73 22.29
C ARG A 751 -20.88 10.78 21.19
N GLN A 752 -21.39 11.93 21.56
CA GLN A 752 -21.52 13.18 20.80
C GLN A 752 -20.22 13.66 20.20
#